data_9f4b3d4a7d7503f6981fb2c4e82a1c64
#
_entry.id   9f4b3d4a7d7503f6981fb2c4e82a1c64
#
_cell.length_a   1.000
_cell.length_b   1.000
_cell.length_c   1.000
_cell.angle_alpha   90.00
_cell.angle_beta   90.00
_cell.angle_gamma   90.00
#
_symmetry.space_group_name_H-M   'P 1'
#
loop_
_entity.id
_entity.type
_entity.pdbx_description
1 polymer ?
#
loop_
_entity_poly.entity_id
_entity_poly.type
_entity_poly.pdbx_seq_one_letter_code
_entity_poly.pdbx_strand_id
1 'polypeptide(L)'
;MAKSQPYLKAETKIEQAKKSGAIELDLRSMALTELPESIGQLTKLKKLALGIDYSKKDRKQNQLTTLPESLGQLTQLTSLDLSNNQLTTLPESLGQLMQLTSLNISNNQLTALPESLGQLQNLERFDLYSNKLTSLPKFLGLLQNITYLDIVDNQLTNLPEALAQLTNLNELYIGSPDLTVSGKLVALSNPLIEFPNVIRSLRNLKVLWVTGCGIQSLPDWLGELSELTSLFIGNNKLADLPSSLTQLKHLKTLNLGSTPLKPALQSAYDACKEGSYEGYAPLWSYLRSLEQNAEPLYEAKLVLVGEGGVGKTTLLNALMNKGDRTPKKDETTTHGVKIDVNAVQIPHPEKENVKIQLNAWDFGGQEVYRVTHQFFFSRRSLYLLVWEPRRGVQQCQVEDWLNMIRLRVGDEARVIIVSTNSKSGGHIARIDQPVFKQQYGDMIVGFHEVDSLVSDETTGEMVGIAELKKIIAEESIKFNHVGMLFNNDWKAARDELIASPEAHISYKTFTEVCEKHKLSEIDTSTLAAIMNDLGYIVHYADDEKLRDDVVLKPEWLTKAIGFVLENRATAEREGILPDSDLHTVWHDHAFPNEPRYDSTLYPFFLRLMEKYDVCYRLPEGDASLVAQHVPQVRPPLPWQPDEEPKPNQRRLGMVCVMDQIPEGLVPWMIVRTHDYAYPVGKHSLHWQKGMFLRNDRHGEAMLELRGREFHMYAEAVWPEYFMNILHQTLSKLITDNWPGLEGRYSFTVPCKNNSCEGRFEIAALRDFLNEGDETIRCQKCRERQNIIELLYGFEDRPIDVQLREINERLAGMDSRMANYFMATMHAIADEAKNAPRLFTFSKTDEKWSLKQLFSQPMKLQLWCEAENCPHPVEEEEPGKGFYIIKKPQEWVTQIAPYANFVLNVLKTVAPMAAPAINTFFGPNTTENWKIADQLDLADAIIDKLPKIKTSDRISSPGQFLTEDERSGMLALHRLLDKLDPNQATIGLHRVATYTGDYRWLCKRHYDAYQPNIPDEIKP
;
A
#
# COMPACT_ATOMS: atom_id res chain seq x y z
N MET A 1 29.18 -46.62 -15.02
CA MET A 1 29.55 -45.40 -14.24
C MET A 1 29.38 -45.69 -12.77
N ALA A 2 30.20 -45.11 -11.86
CA ALA A 2 30.04 -45.31 -10.41
C ALA A 2 28.74 -44.59 -9.98
N LYS A 3 27.86 -45.28 -9.23
CA LYS A 3 26.62 -44.70 -8.73
C LYS A 3 26.92 -43.52 -7.79
N SER A 4 26.18 -42.42 -7.90
CA SER A 4 26.38 -41.23 -7.06
C SER A 4 26.08 -41.50 -5.60
N GLN A 5 26.69 -40.75 -4.67
CA GLN A 5 26.38 -40.86 -3.25
C GLN A 5 24.88 -40.65 -2.91
N PRO A 6 24.17 -39.69 -3.48
CA PRO A 6 22.72 -39.54 -3.34
C PRO A 6 21.95 -40.78 -3.78
N TYR A 7 22.31 -41.34 -4.93
CA TYR A 7 21.69 -42.59 -5.45
C TYR A 7 21.85 -43.77 -4.46
N LEU A 8 23.06 -44.01 -3.93
CA LEU A 8 23.31 -45.09 -2.97
C LEU A 8 22.53 -44.88 -1.65
N LYS A 9 22.38 -43.62 -1.20
CA LYS A 9 21.53 -43.32 -0.04
C LYS A 9 20.06 -43.59 -0.30
N ALA A 10 19.55 -43.23 -1.49
CA ALA A 10 18.19 -43.55 -1.89
C ALA A 10 17.97 -45.08 -1.97
N GLU A 11 18.91 -45.83 -2.59
CA GLU A 11 18.87 -47.27 -2.68
C GLU A 11 18.84 -47.92 -1.28
N THR A 12 19.63 -47.41 -0.33
CA THR A 12 19.61 -47.86 1.08
C THR A 12 18.25 -47.61 1.73
N LYS A 13 17.64 -46.44 1.55
CA LYS A 13 16.30 -46.15 2.07
C LYS A 13 15.22 -47.04 1.44
N ILE A 14 15.30 -47.30 0.15
CA ILE A 14 14.40 -48.21 -0.57
C ILE A 14 14.50 -49.63 0.00
N GLU A 15 15.72 -50.15 0.21
CA GLU A 15 15.96 -51.42 0.82
C GLU A 15 15.42 -51.52 2.27
N GLN A 16 15.62 -50.47 3.05
CA GLN A 16 15.04 -50.37 4.40
C GLN A 16 13.51 -50.37 4.36
N ALA A 17 12.90 -49.56 3.48
CA ALA A 17 11.46 -49.54 3.27
C ALA A 17 10.89 -50.89 2.85
N LYS A 18 11.61 -51.63 1.98
CA LYS A 18 11.26 -52.98 1.56
C LYS A 18 11.28 -53.98 2.73
N LYS A 19 12.33 -53.94 3.55
CA LYS A 19 12.48 -54.84 4.72
C LYS A 19 11.42 -54.56 5.79
N SER A 20 11.08 -53.29 6.01
CA SER A 20 10.06 -52.90 7.00
C SER A 20 8.63 -53.03 6.48
N GLY A 21 8.42 -53.25 5.19
CA GLY A 21 7.10 -53.19 4.57
C GLY A 21 6.46 -51.79 4.64
N ALA A 22 7.26 -50.73 4.56
CA ALA A 22 6.82 -49.34 4.69
C ALA A 22 5.74 -48.99 3.67
N ILE A 23 4.76 -48.21 4.11
CA ILE A 23 3.67 -47.70 3.27
C ILE A 23 3.91 -46.27 2.80
N GLU A 24 4.90 -45.60 3.34
CA GLU A 24 5.32 -44.24 2.97
C GLU A 24 6.84 -44.17 2.80
N LEU A 25 7.32 -43.46 1.80
CA LEU A 25 8.74 -43.22 1.55
C LEU A 25 9.01 -41.77 1.19
N ASP A 26 9.89 -41.15 1.98
CA ASP A 26 10.35 -39.76 1.78
C ASP A 26 11.79 -39.76 1.24
N LEU A 27 11.94 -39.34 -0.01
CA LEU A 27 13.21 -39.12 -0.73
C LEU A 27 13.39 -37.65 -1.12
N ARG A 28 12.68 -36.73 -0.48
CA ARG A 28 12.77 -35.31 -0.74
C ARG A 28 14.14 -34.74 -0.35
N SER A 29 14.58 -33.72 -1.10
CA SER A 29 15.81 -32.98 -0.81
C SER A 29 17.07 -33.83 -0.64
N MET A 30 17.24 -34.85 -1.49
CA MET A 30 18.40 -35.76 -1.48
C MET A 30 19.43 -35.51 -2.58
N ALA A 31 19.24 -34.47 -3.40
CA ALA A 31 20.06 -34.14 -4.58
C ALA A 31 20.15 -35.31 -5.58
N LEU A 32 19.05 -36.02 -5.79
CA LEU A 32 18.96 -37.15 -6.71
C LEU A 32 18.93 -36.65 -8.16
N THR A 33 19.77 -37.22 -9.00
CA THR A 33 19.74 -37.04 -10.46
C THR A 33 19.04 -38.21 -11.18
N GLU A 34 18.96 -39.37 -10.52
CA GLU A 34 18.30 -40.58 -11.01
C GLU A 34 17.58 -41.28 -9.85
N LEU A 35 16.42 -41.88 -10.11
CA LEU A 35 15.69 -42.71 -9.15
C LEU A 35 16.05 -44.19 -9.38
N PRO A 36 16.44 -44.93 -8.30
CA PRO A 36 16.77 -46.36 -8.46
C PRO A 36 15.59 -47.20 -8.95
N GLU A 37 15.84 -48.12 -9.91
CA GLU A 37 14.85 -49.08 -10.42
C GLU A 37 14.25 -49.97 -9.32
N SER A 38 15.00 -50.20 -8.23
CA SER A 38 14.55 -50.98 -7.08
C SER A 38 13.30 -50.36 -6.41
N ILE A 39 12.93 -49.10 -6.71
CA ILE A 39 11.71 -48.47 -6.21
C ILE A 39 10.47 -49.31 -6.55
N GLY A 40 10.39 -49.91 -7.75
CA GLY A 40 9.26 -50.74 -8.18
C GLY A 40 8.99 -51.96 -7.31
N GLN A 41 9.94 -52.35 -6.47
CA GLN A 41 9.77 -53.50 -5.57
C GLN A 41 8.93 -53.18 -4.31
N LEU A 42 8.61 -51.89 -4.09
CA LEU A 42 7.83 -51.41 -2.91
C LEU A 42 6.33 -51.45 -3.15
N THR A 43 5.80 -52.59 -3.59
CA THR A 43 4.39 -52.76 -4.02
C THR A 43 3.33 -52.44 -2.96
N LYS A 44 3.70 -52.32 -1.67
CA LYS A 44 2.81 -51.89 -0.57
C LYS A 44 2.81 -50.39 -0.34
N LEU A 45 3.63 -49.64 -1.07
CA LEU A 45 3.78 -48.18 -0.85
C LEU A 45 2.48 -47.45 -1.23
N LYS A 46 2.03 -46.59 -0.33
CA LYS A 46 0.86 -45.71 -0.52
C LYS A 46 1.24 -44.27 -0.80
N LYS A 47 2.37 -43.81 -0.24
CA LYS A 47 2.85 -42.42 -0.46
C LYS A 47 4.32 -42.38 -0.81
N LEU A 48 4.66 -41.66 -1.87
CA LEU A 48 6.04 -41.42 -2.30
C LEU A 48 6.24 -39.92 -2.52
N ALA A 49 7.26 -39.35 -1.86
CA ALA A 49 7.62 -37.94 -1.98
C ALA A 49 9.07 -37.79 -2.49
N LEU A 50 9.21 -37.08 -3.62
CA LEU A 50 10.48 -36.84 -4.33
C LEU A 50 10.76 -35.33 -4.53
N GLY A 51 9.92 -34.44 -4.03
CA GLY A 51 10.01 -32.99 -4.15
C GLY A 51 11.01 -32.31 -3.21
N ILE A 52 10.67 -31.13 -2.71
CA ILE A 52 11.46 -30.39 -1.70
C ILE A 52 10.89 -30.62 -0.30
N ASP A 53 11.78 -30.76 0.65
CA ASP A 53 11.44 -30.73 2.07
C ASP A 53 11.72 -29.34 2.65
N TYR A 54 10.70 -28.51 2.75
CA TYR A 54 10.79 -27.15 3.26
C TYR A 54 11.13 -27.07 4.76
N SER A 55 11.05 -28.17 5.51
CA SER A 55 11.42 -28.22 6.93
C SER A 55 12.93 -28.30 7.16
N LYS A 56 13.70 -28.68 6.16
CA LYS A 56 15.17 -28.82 6.25
C LYS A 56 15.89 -27.52 5.94
N LYS A 57 16.95 -27.22 6.73
CA LYS A 57 17.84 -26.07 6.48
C LYS A 57 18.63 -26.21 5.16
N ASP A 58 19.11 -27.41 4.84
CA ASP A 58 19.88 -27.72 3.64
C ASP A 58 18.92 -28.29 2.56
N ARG A 59 18.29 -27.37 1.81
CA ARG A 59 17.27 -27.70 0.79
C ARG A 59 17.91 -28.13 -0.52
N LYS A 60 18.70 -29.22 -0.51
CA LYS A 60 19.29 -29.78 -1.73
C LYS A 60 18.21 -30.43 -2.60
N GLN A 61 17.72 -29.65 -3.57
CA GLN A 61 16.68 -30.06 -4.49
C GLN A 61 17.11 -31.33 -5.25
N ASN A 62 16.18 -32.25 -5.49
CA ASN A 62 16.37 -33.32 -6.43
C ASN A 62 16.41 -32.76 -7.88
N GLN A 63 17.11 -33.38 -8.78
CA GLN A 63 17.33 -32.94 -10.16
C GLN A 63 16.99 -34.10 -11.13
N LEU A 64 15.87 -34.76 -10.85
CA LEU A 64 15.43 -35.89 -11.68
C LEU A 64 15.01 -35.34 -13.05
N THR A 65 15.59 -35.88 -14.12
CA THR A 65 15.24 -35.55 -15.52
C THR A 65 14.28 -36.59 -16.12
N THR A 66 14.30 -37.81 -15.64
CA THR A 66 13.46 -38.95 -16.04
C THR A 66 13.09 -39.78 -14.84
N LEU A 67 12.07 -40.61 -15.00
CA LEU A 67 11.62 -41.57 -14.00
C LEU A 67 11.71 -43.00 -14.58
N PRO A 68 12.01 -44.05 -13.76
CA PRO A 68 12.07 -45.43 -14.22
C PRO A 68 10.66 -45.96 -14.49
N GLU A 69 10.50 -46.82 -15.51
CA GLU A 69 9.24 -47.50 -15.80
C GLU A 69 8.76 -48.41 -14.67
N SER A 70 9.70 -48.89 -13.85
CA SER A 70 9.37 -49.68 -12.65
C SER A 70 8.51 -48.96 -11.62
N LEU A 71 8.42 -47.61 -11.68
CA LEU A 71 7.57 -46.84 -10.81
C LEU A 71 6.09 -47.22 -10.95
N GLY A 72 5.63 -47.60 -12.16
CA GLY A 72 4.29 -48.08 -12.42
C GLY A 72 3.89 -49.37 -11.67
N GLN A 73 4.85 -50.10 -11.12
CA GLN A 73 4.58 -51.31 -10.32
C GLN A 73 4.02 -51.00 -8.93
N LEU A 74 4.06 -49.74 -8.50
CA LEU A 74 3.54 -49.28 -7.18
C LEU A 74 2.02 -49.13 -7.19
N THR A 75 1.29 -50.15 -7.58
CA THR A 75 -0.17 -50.10 -7.84
C THR A 75 -1.03 -49.74 -6.63
N GLN A 76 -0.48 -49.74 -5.40
CA GLN A 76 -1.15 -49.34 -4.16
C GLN A 76 -0.94 -47.87 -3.84
N LEU A 77 -0.20 -47.11 -4.70
CA LEU A 77 0.13 -45.74 -4.44
C LEU A 77 -1.12 -44.85 -4.54
N THR A 78 -1.37 -44.05 -3.48
CA THR A 78 -2.47 -43.09 -3.41
C THR A 78 -2.00 -41.65 -3.55
N SER A 79 -0.73 -41.38 -3.22
CA SER A 79 -0.16 -40.02 -3.33
C SER A 79 1.27 -40.09 -3.89
N LEU A 80 1.52 -39.31 -4.94
CA LEU A 80 2.82 -39.17 -5.59
C LEU A 80 3.19 -37.72 -5.73
N ASP A 81 4.29 -37.30 -5.08
CA ASP A 81 4.86 -35.94 -5.20
C ASP A 81 6.21 -36.03 -5.94
N LEU A 82 6.21 -35.54 -7.15
CA LEU A 82 7.36 -35.37 -8.06
C LEU A 82 7.76 -33.91 -8.24
N SER A 83 7.21 -33.01 -7.43
CA SER A 83 7.42 -31.58 -7.59
C SER A 83 8.89 -31.15 -7.45
N ASN A 84 9.22 -29.98 -8.00
CA ASN A 84 10.55 -29.39 -7.85
C ASN A 84 11.68 -30.31 -8.34
N ASN A 85 11.57 -30.81 -9.55
CA ASN A 85 12.57 -31.60 -10.26
C ASN A 85 12.89 -30.97 -11.65
N GLN A 86 13.53 -31.70 -12.54
CA GLN A 86 13.87 -31.30 -13.91
C GLN A 86 13.25 -32.24 -14.95
N LEU A 87 12.09 -32.84 -14.62
CA LEU A 87 11.44 -33.80 -15.50
C LEU A 87 10.98 -33.12 -16.80
N THR A 88 11.39 -33.70 -17.91
CA THR A 88 11.00 -33.31 -19.27
C THR A 88 9.88 -34.14 -19.83
N THR A 89 9.79 -35.42 -19.39
CA THR A 89 8.76 -36.38 -19.77
C THR A 89 8.39 -37.23 -18.56
N LEU A 90 7.24 -37.89 -18.63
CA LEU A 90 6.78 -38.90 -17.66
C LEU A 90 6.65 -40.24 -18.37
N PRO A 91 6.96 -41.38 -17.69
CA PRO A 91 6.80 -42.70 -18.28
C PRO A 91 5.31 -43.08 -18.41
N GLU A 92 4.98 -43.83 -19.46
CA GLU A 92 3.61 -44.32 -19.69
C GLU A 92 3.12 -45.27 -18.60
N SER A 93 4.05 -45.97 -17.91
CA SER A 93 3.72 -46.84 -16.78
C SER A 93 3.05 -46.13 -15.61
N LEU A 94 3.14 -44.80 -15.48
CA LEU A 94 2.40 -44.05 -14.44
C LEU A 94 0.89 -44.27 -14.52
N GLY A 95 0.32 -44.52 -15.72
CA GLY A 95 -1.08 -44.86 -15.89
C GLY A 95 -1.53 -46.13 -15.14
N GLN A 96 -0.60 -47.02 -14.74
CA GLN A 96 -0.90 -48.23 -13.97
C GLN A 96 -1.22 -47.96 -12.50
N LEU A 97 -0.96 -46.73 -12.00
CA LEU A 97 -1.19 -46.31 -10.61
C LEU A 97 -2.66 -45.97 -10.33
N MET A 98 -3.58 -46.88 -10.64
CA MET A 98 -5.03 -46.67 -10.63
C MET A 98 -5.62 -46.26 -9.27
N GLN A 99 -4.89 -46.46 -8.16
CA GLN A 99 -5.30 -46.05 -6.81
C GLN A 99 -4.89 -44.63 -6.45
N LEU A 100 -4.22 -43.93 -7.40
CA LEU A 100 -3.70 -42.57 -7.14
C LEU A 100 -4.85 -41.57 -6.99
N THR A 101 -4.90 -40.86 -5.85
CA THR A 101 -5.84 -39.75 -5.57
C THR A 101 -5.19 -38.39 -5.66
N SER A 102 -3.86 -38.33 -5.46
CA SER A 102 -3.11 -37.09 -5.52
C SER A 102 -1.83 -37.24 -6.31
N LEU A 103 -1.68 -36.43 -7.37
CA LEU A 103 -0.48 -36.38 -8.21
C LEU A 103 0.01 -34.92 -8.27
N ASN A 104 1.20 -34.68 -7.74
CA ASN A 104 1.90 -33.39 -7.84
C ASN A 104 3.13 -33.52 -8.71
N ILE A 105 3.13 -32.87 -9.87
CA ILE A 105 4.25 -32.80 -10.82
C ILE A 105 4.64 -31.33 -11.12
N SER A 106 4.31 -30.44 -10.18
CA SER A 106 4.60 -29.03 -10.28
C SER A 106 6.11 -28.71 -10.29
N ASN A 107 6.48 -27.54 -10.80
CA ASN A 107 7.88 -27.08 -10.86
C ASN A 107 8.80 -28.10 -11.55
N ASN A 108 8.48 -28.42 -12.80
CA ASN A 108 9.25 -29.30 -13.68
C ASN A 108 9.46 -28.66 -15.07
N GLN A 109 9.84 -29.41 -16.07
CA GLN A 109 10.07 -28.93 -17.43
C GLN A 109 9.23 -29.69 -18.46
N LEU A 110 8.05 -30.20 -18.05
CA LEU A 110 7.18 -31.01 -18.89
C LEU A 110 6.58 -30.16 -20.03
N THR A 111 6.69 -30.65 -21.25
CA THR A 111 6.08 -30.06 -22.45
C THR A 111 4.80 -30.76 -22.86
N ALA A 112 4.61 -32.00 -22.46
CA ALA A 112 3.43 -32.83 -22.71
C ALA A 112 3.21 -33.82 -21.54
N LEU A 113 2.00 -34.37 -21.46
CA LEU A 113 1.62 -35.44 -20.52
C LEU A 113 1.33 -36.74 -21.29
N PRO A 114 1.72 -37.92 -20.76
CA PRO A 114 1.45 -39.20 -21.40
C PRO A 114 -0.05 -39.53 -21.40
N GLU A 115 -0.56 -40.10 -22.47
CA GLU A 115 -1.99 -40.45 -22.62
C GLU A 115 -2.46 -41.51 -21.58
N SER A 116 -1.57 -42.30 -21.08
CA SER A 116 -1.85 -43.31 -20.04
C SER A 116 -2.36 -42.73 -18.73
N LEU A 117 -2.05 -41.44 -18.41
CA LEU A 117 -2.57 -40.78 -17.21
C LEU A 117 -4.10 -40.72 -17.21
N GLY A 118 -4.76 -40.82 -18.36
CA GLY A 118 -6.22 -40.97 -18.46
C GLY A 118 -6.80 -42.19 -17.78
N GLN A 119 -5.98 -43.17 -17.37
CA GLN A 119 -6.40 -44.36 -16.61
C GLN A 119 -6.55 -44.07 -15.10
N LEU A 120 -6.07 -42.96 -14.58
CA LEU A 120 -6.07 -42.61 -13.17
C LEU A 120 -7.45 -42.14 -12.69
N GLN A 121 -8.43 -42.99 -12.79
CA GLN A 121 -9.86 -42.66 -12.56
C GLN A 121 -10.17 -42.20 -11.13
N ASN A 122 -9.31 -42.51 -10.14
CA ASN A 122 -9.47 -42.10 -8.74
C ASN A 122 -8.79 -40.79 -8.41
N LEU A 123 -8.18 -40.10 -9.40
CA LEU A 123 -7.45 -38.86 -9.15
C LEU A 123 -8.42 -37.74 -8.76
N GLU A 124 -8.18 -37.16 -7.58
CA GLU A 124 -8.96 -36.06 -7.00
C GLU A 124 -8.19 -34.72 -7.09
N ARG A 125 -6.87 -34.79 -6.91
CA ARG A 125 -5.99 -33.62 -6.94
C ARG A 125 -4.89 -33.78 -7.97
N PHE A 126 -4.83 -32.87 -8.93
CA PHE A 126 -3.80 -32.82 -9.96
C PHE A 126 -3.12 -31.46 -10.02
N ASP A 127 -1.83 -31.43 -9.70
CA ASP A 127 -1.03 -30.23 -9.61
C ASP A 127 0.06 -30.24 -10.70
N LEU A 128 -0.10 -29.35 -11.68
CA LEU A 128 0.71 -29.17 -12.88
C LEU A 128 1.45 -27.82 -12.89
N TYR A 129 1.36 -27.05 -11.81
CA TYR A 129 1.90 -25.70 -11.68
C TYR A 129 3.37 -25.62 -12.12
N SER A 130 3.72 -24.52 -12.82
CA SER A 130 5.09 -24.22 -13.26
C SER A 130 5.75 -25.34 -14.06
N ASN A 131 5.24 -25.56 -15.28
CA ASN A 131 5.77 -26.42 -16.32
C ASN A 131 5.87 -25.67 -17.65
N LYS A 132 6.07 -26.40 -18.77
CA LYS A 132 6.18 -25.82 -20.12
C LYS A 132 5.08 -26.36 -21.05
N LEU A 133 3.90 -26.66 -20.49
CA LEU A 133 2.77 -27.18 -21.27
C LEU A 133 2.20 -26.08 -22.18
N THR A 134 2.12 -26.37 -23.48
CA THR A 134 1.48 -25.48 -24.47
C THR A 134 0.03 -25.84 -24.74
N SER A 135 -0.40 -27.03 -24.38
CA SER A 135 -1.76 -27.53 -24.47
C SER A 135 -2.00 -28.61 -23.43
N LEU A 136 -3.26 -28.78 -23.02
CA LEU A 136 -3.69 -29.90 -22.16
C LEU A 136 -4.26 -31.02 -23.02
N PRO A 137 -3.95 -32.28 -22.75
CA PRO A 137 -4.44 -33.42 -23.53
C PRO A 137 -5.92 -33.68 -23.25
N LYS A 138 -6.61 -34.29 -24.26
CA LYS A 138 -8.05 -34.58 -24.20
C LYS A 138 -8.41 -35.63 -23.12
N PHE A 139 -7.47 -36.51 -22.75
CA PHE A 139 -7.73 -37.53 -21.72
C PHE A 139 -8.07 -36.91 -20.34
N LEU A 140 -7.72 -35.65 -20.08
CA LEU A 140 -8.09 -35.00 -18.82
C LEU A 140 -9.59 -35.08 -18.55
N GLY A 141 -10.44 -35.01 -19.58
CA GLY A 141 -11.89 -35.21 -19.42
C GLY A 141 -12.31 -36.59 -18.92
N LEU A 142 -11.43 -37.59 -18.97
CA LEU A 142 -11.71 -38.91 -18.42
C LEU A 142 -11.55 -38.98 -16.90
N LEU A 143 -10.83 -38.06 -16.31
CA LEU A 143 -10.50 -38.00 -14.88
C LEU A 143 -11.64 -37.32 -14.06
N GLN A 144 -12.82 -37.92 -14.10
CA GLN A 144 -14.07 -37.31 -13.61
C GLN A 144 -14.11 -37.07 -12.08
N ASN A 145 -13.19 -37.66 -11.32
CA ASN A 145 -13.12 -37.49 -9.87
C ASN A 145 -12.27 -36.28 -9.45
N ILE A 146 -11.61 -35.58 -10.40
CA ILE A 146 -10.82 -34.40 -10.09
C ILE A 146 -11.71 -33.32 -9.45
N THR A 147 -11.30 -32.88 -8.25
CA THR A 147 -11.90 -31.77 -7.51
C THR A 147 -11.00 -30.54 -7.49
N TYR A 148 -9.68 -30.71 -7.67
CA TYR A 148 -8.66 -29.68 -7.67
C TYR A 148 -7.74 -29.84 -8.88
N LEU A 149 -7.62 -28.77 -9.69
CA LEU A 149 -6.70 -28.71 -10.84
C LEU A 149 -5.92 -27.41 -10.82
N ASP A 150 -4.60 -27.51 -10.74
CA ASP A 150 -3.67 -26.38 -10.82
C ASP A 150 -2.80 -26.49 -12.08
N ILE A 151 -2.99 -25.56 -13.00
CA ILE A 151 -2.26 -25.44 -14.27
C ILE A 151 -1.54 -24.11 -14.42
N VAL A 152 -1.39 -23.39 -13.30
CA VAL A 152 -0.72 -22.07 -13.26
C VAL A 152 0.69 -22.16 -13.83
N ASP A 153 1.16 -21.06 -14.37
CA ASP A 153 2.55 -20.89 -14.83
C ASP A 153 2.99 -21.96 -15.85
N ASN A 154 2.19 -22.05 -16.93
CA ASN A 154 2.46 -22.84 -18.12
C ASN A 154 2.45 -21.91 -19.37
N GLN A 155 2.34 -22.45 -20.56
CA GLN A 155 2.32 -21.74 -21.84
C GLN A 155 1.02 -21.97 -22.61
N LEU A 156 -0.08 -22.16 -21.87
CA LEU A 156 -1.39 -22.47 -22.43
C LEU A 156 -2.00 -21.23 -23.08
N THR A 157 -2.43 -21.38 -24.33
CA THR A 157 -3.16 -20.33 -25.08
C THR A 157 -4.67 -20.58 -25.07
N ASN A 158 -5.11 -21.79 -24.77
CA ASN A 158 -6.51 -22.18 -24.63
C ASN A 158 -6.66 -23.41 -23.72
N LEU A 159 -7.90 -23.73 -23.36
CA LEU A 159 -8.26 -24.94 -22.62
C LEU A 159 -9.05 -25.90 -23.54
N PRO A 160 -8.81 -27.22 -23.49
CA PRO A 160 -9.51 -28.19 -24.35
C PRO A 160 -10.96 -28.36 -23.91
N GLU A 161 -11.88 -28.56 -24.85
CA GLU A 161 -13.30 -28.84 -24.60
C GLU A 161 -13.53 -30.06 -23.70
N ALA A 162 -12.57 -30.99 -23.64
CA ALA A 162 -12.64 -32.15 -22.76
C ALA A 162 -12.76 -31.79 -21.27
N LEU A 163 -12.25 -30.63 -20.83
CA LEU A 163 -12.42 -30.16 -19.46
C LEU A 163 -13.88 -30.00 -19.05
N ALA A 164 -14.82 -29.81 -19.98
CA ALA A 164 -16.26 -29.74 -19.70
C ALA A 164 -16.79 -31.00 -18.99
N GLN A 165 -16.10 -32.12 -19.09
CA GLN A 165 -16.46 -33.40 -18.48
C GLN A 165 -16.09 -33.48 -16.99
N LEU A 166 -15.24 -32.54 -16.48
CA LEU A 166 -14.83 -32.51 -15.08
C LEU A 166 -15.87 -31.85 -14.18
N THR A 167 -17.07 -32.42 -14.14
CA THR A 167 -18.23 -31.83 -13.44
C THR A 167 -18.06 -31.79 -11.91
N ASN A 168 -17.13 -32.53 -11.34
CA ASN A 168 -16.81 -32.53 -9.91
C ASN A 168 -15.74 -31.49 -9.52
N LEU A 169 -15.22 -30.73 -10.49
CA LEU A 169 -14.15 -29.77 -10.22
C LEU A 169 -14.66 -28.63 -9.35
N ASN A 170 -14.04 -28.45 -8.19
CA ASN A 170 -14.35 -27.38 -7.21
C ASN A 170 -13.36 -26.22 -7.30
N GLU A 171 -12.12 -26.50 -7.61
CA GLU A 171 -11.04 -25.50 -7.62
C GLU A 171 -10.22 -25.60 -8.90
N LEU A 172 -10.15 -24.48 -9.63
CA LEU A 172 -9.40 -24.36 -10.87
C LEU A 172 -8.46 -23.16 -10.82
N TYR A 173 -7.16 -23.42 -10.91
CA TYR A 173 -6.10 -22.42 -10.90
C TYR A 173 -5.42 -22.40 -12.27
N ILE A 174 -5.51 -21.26 -12.97
CA ILE A 174 -4.98 -21.08 -14.35
C ILE A 174 -3.89 -20.02 -14.39
N GLY A 175 -4.01 -18.94 -13.62
CA GLY A 175 -3.10 -17.81 -13.59
C GLY A 175 -2.47 -17.56 -12.23
N SER A 176 -1.35 -16.84 -12.17
CA SER A 176 -0.58 -16.58 -10.95
C SER A 176 -0.81 -15.19 -10.40
N PRO A 177 -0.92 -15.01 -9.07
CA PRO A 177 -0.90 -13.70 -8.44
C PRO A 177 0.48 -13.04 -8.48
N ASP A 178 1.56 -13.82 -8.52
CA ASP A 178 2.94 -13.34 -8.50
C ASP A 178 3.46 -13.09 -9.91
N LEU A 179 3.19 -11.88 -10.43
CA LEU A 179 3.79 -11.41 -11.69
C LEU A 179 5.16 -10.74 -11.48
N THR A 180 5.67 -10.71 -10.25
CA THR A 180 6.96 -10.09 -9.95
C THR A 180 7.91 -11.09 -9.32
N VAL A 181 8.85 -11.60 -10.08
CA VAL A 181 10.08 -12.21 -9.54
C VAL A 181 11.13 -11.11 -9.53
N SER A 182 11.63 -10.72 -8.35
CA SER A 182 12.67 -9.70 -8.17
C SER A 182 12.31 -8.31 -8.75
N GLY A 183 11.04 -7.89 -8.65
CA GLY A 183 10.61 -6.55 -9.09
C GLY A 183 10.52 -6.37 -10.62
N LYS A 184 10.63 -7.45 -11.41
CA LYS A 184 10.38 -7.42 -12.86
C LYS A 184 9.07 -8.13 -13.16
N LEU A 185 8.22 -7.49 -13.99
CA LEU A 185 7.05 -8.13 -14.60
C LEU A 185 7.50 -9.41 -15.32
N VAL A 186 7.02 -10.55 -14.83
CA VAL A 186 7.20 -11.84 -15.50
C VAL A 186 6.17 -11.95 -16.62
N ALA A 187 6.48 -12.69 -17.67
CA ALA A 187 5.56 -13.00 -18.77
C ALA A 187 4.24 -13.59 -18.21
N LEU A 188 3.14 -13.38 -18.94
CA LEU A 188 1.82 -13.93 -18.60
C LEU A 188 1.94 -15.41 -18.23
N SER A 189 1.29 -15.79 -17.13
CA SER A 189 1.34 -17.15 -16.57
C SER A 189 0.85 -18.20 -17.59
N ASN A 190 -0.32 -17.94 -18.21
CA ASN A 190 -0.87 -18.64 -19.36
C ASN A 190 -1.49 -17.58 -20.29
N PRO A 191 -0.97 -17.34 -21.49
CA PRO A 191 -1.43 -16.26 -22.36
C PRO A 191 -2.74 -16.61 -23.08
N LEU A 192 -3.85 -16.69 -22.32
CA LEU A 192 -5.15 -17.10 -22.85
C LEU A 192 -5.79 -16.04 -23.74
N ILE A 193 -5.60 -14.73 -23.40
CA ILE A 193 -6.17 -13.55 -24.09
C ILE A 193 -7.68 -13.49 -24.00
N GLU A 194 -8.40 -14.59 -24.23
CA GLU A 194 -9.86 -14.73 -24.12
C GLU A 194 -10.23 -15.63 -22.95
N PHE A 195 -11.39 -15.37 -22.35
CA PHE A 195 -11.89 -16.19 -21.25
C PHE A 195 -12.40 -17.54 -21.80
N PRO A 196 -11.92 -18.68 -21.28
CA PRO A 196 -12.22 -20.00 -21.86
C PRO A 196 -13.69 -20.41 -21.69
N ASN A 197 -14.42 -20.60 -22.78
CA ASN A 197 -15.85 -20.97 -22.77
C ASN A 197 -16.13 -22.33 -22.12
N VAL A 198 -15.17 -23.25 -22.12
CA VAL A 198 -15.31 -24.57 -21.51
C VAL A 198 -15.61 -24.51 -20.00
N ILE A 199 -15.16 -23.44 -19.31
CA ILE A 199 -15.42 -23.21 -17.88
C ILE A 199 -16.92 -23.12 -17.57
N ARG A 200 -17.76 -22.67 -18.52
CA ARG A 200 -19.22 -22.62 -18.35
C ARG A 200 -19.84 -23.95 -17.91
N SER A 201 -19.25 -25.07 -18.30
CA SER A 201 -19.75 -26.41 -17.98
C SER A 201 -19.43 -26.86 -16.55
N LEU A 202 -18.51 -26.17 -15.86
CA LEU A 202 -18.01 -26.55 -14.54
C LEU A 202 -18.88 -25.97 -13.41
N ARG A 203 -20.15 -26.43 -13.31
CA ARG A 203 -21.18 -25.85 -12.44
C ARG A 203 -20.88 -25.95 -10.93
N ASN A 204 -20.04 -26.91 -10.50
CA ASN A 204 -19.68 -27.10 -9.10
C ASN A 204 -18.46 -26.29 -8.67
N LEU A 205 -17.94 -25.39 -9.56
CA LEU A 205 -16.72 -24.63 -9.30
C LEU A 205 -16.95 -23.63 -8.18
N LYS A 206 -16.09 -23.69 -7.13
CA LYS A 206 -16.10 -22.81 -5.96
C LYS A 206 -14.99 -21.79 -6.00
N VAL A 207 -13.82 -22.15 -6.53
CA VAL A 207 -12.66 -21.27 -6.65
C VAL A 207 -12.21 -21.25 -8.11
N LEU A 208 -12.15 -20.06 -8.67
CA LEU A 208 -11.64 -19.82 -10.02
C LEU A 208 -10.53 -18.76 -9.96
N TRP A 209 -9.34 -19.15 -10.40
CA TRP A 209 -8.18 -18.28 -10.44
C TRP A 209 -7.66 -18.10 -11.86
N VAL A 210 -7.82 -16.90 -12.45
CA VAL A 210 -7.43 -16.58 -13.83
C VAL A 210 -6.62 -15.26 -13.85
N THR A 211 -5.81 -15.05 -12.80
CA THR A 211 -5.01 -13.83 -12.64
C THR A 211 -3.85 -13.81 -13.64
N GLY A 212 -3.59 -12.66 -14.29
CA GLY A 212 -2.41 -12.48 -15.14
C GLY A 212 -2.41 -13.27 -16.44
N CYS A 213 -3.59 -13.61 -16.98
CA CYS A 213 -3.74 -14.37 -18.22
C CYS A 213 -3.92 -13.51 -19.49
N GLY A 214 -3.94 -12.18 -19.35
CA GLY A 214 -4.12 -11.25 -20.49
C GLY A 214 -5.57 -11.11 -20.97
N ILE A 215 -6.57 -11.57 -20.18
CA ILE A 215 -7.99 -11.54 -20.50
C ILE A 215 -8.48 -10.10 -20.70
N GLN A 216 -9.23 -9.84 -21.78
CA GLN A 216 -9.71 -8.51 -22.15
C GLN A 216 -11.19 -8.29 -21.80
N SER A 217 -11.99 -9.35 -21.73
CA SER A 217 -13.41 -9.30 -21.38
C SER A 217 -13.86 -10.58 -20.68
N LEU A 218 -14.89 -10.45 -19.84
CA LEU A 218 -15.55 -11.58 -19.19
C LEU A 218 -16.89 -11.86 -19.90
N PRO A 219 -17.24 -13.13 -20.08
CA PRO A 219 -18.54 -13.50 -20.72
C PRO A 219 -19.69 -13.37 -19.73
N ASP A 220 -20.88 -13.03 -20.24
CA ASP A 220 -22.10 -12.92 -19.43
C ASP A 220 -22.50 -14.21 -18.73
N TRP A 221 -22.21 -15.36 -19.30
CA TRP A 221 -22.49 -16.65 -18.65
C TRP A 221 -21.72 -16.90 -17.36
N LEU A 222 -20.70 -16.09 -17.04
CA LEU A 222 -19.91 -16.28 -15.80
C LEU A 222 -20.80 -16.21 -14.55
N GLY A 223 -21.86 -15.40 -14.58
CA GLY A 223 -22.88 -15.35 -13.52
C GLY A 223 -23.66 -16.66 -13.31
N GLU A 224 -23.63 -17.60 -14.27
CA GLU A 224 -24.28 -18.91 -14.15
C GLU A 224 -23.54 -19.89 -13.22
N LEU A 225 -22.27 -19.59 -12.83
CA LEU A 225 -21.48 -20.41 -11.91
C LEU A 225 -21.88 -20.13 -10.46
N SER A 226 -23.12 -20.48 -10.08
CA SER A 226 -23.76 -20.10 -8.81
C SER A 226 -23.01 -20.55 -7.55
N GLU A 227 -22.22 -21.65 -7.63
CA GLU A 227 -21.47 -22.18 -6.50
C GLU A 227 -20.16 -21.43 -6.23
N LEU A 228 -19.82 -20.43 -7.07
CA LEU A 228 -18.54 -19.72 -6.97
C LEU A 228 -18.48 -18.87 -5.69
N THR A 229 -17.47 -19.16 -4.86
CA THR A 229 -17.21 -18.41 -3.62
C THR A 229 -16.02 -17.49 -3.73
N SER A 230 -15.09 -17.79 -4.64
CA SER A 230 -13.86 -17.00 -4.83
C SER A 230 -13.51 -16.90 -6.31
N LEU A 231 -13.39 -15.65 -6.78
CA LEU A 231 -13.05 -15.32 -8.18
C LEU A 231 -11.84 -14.37 -8.19
N PHE A 232 -10.71 -14.87 -8.68
CA PHE A 232 -9.47 -14.11 -8.81
C PHE A 232 -9.17 -13.86 -10.29
N ILE A 233 -9.35 -12.63 -10.75
CA ILE A 233 -9.19 -12.19 -12.14
C ILE A 233 -8.33 -10.92 -12.27
N GLY A 234 -7.58 -10.57 -11.22
CA GLY A 234 -6.65 -9.44 -11.21
C GLY A 234 -5.54 -9.55 -12.25
N ASN A 235 -4.77 -8.49 -12.46
CA ASN A 235 -3.67 -8.42 -13.45
C ASN A 235 -4.07 -8.83 -14.88
N ASN A 236 -5.33 -8.61 -15.26
CA ASN A 236 -5.85 -8.80 -16.62
C ASN A 236 -6.05 -7.45 -17.32
N LYS A 237 -6.54 -7.47 -18.57
CA LYS A 237 -6.79 -6.26 -19.38
C LYS A 237 -8.29 -5.90 -19.43
N LEU A 238 -9.00 -6.18 -18.35
CA LEU A 238 -10.44 -5.92 -18.26
C LEU A 238 -10.68 -4.41 -18.07
N ALA A 239 -11.50 -3.83 -18.91
CA ALA A 239 -12.00 -2.46 -18.74
C ALA A 239 -13.40 -2.42 -18.09
N ASP A 240 -14.20 -3.46 -18.32
CA ASP A 240 -15.59 -3.60 -17.84
C ASP A 240 -15.82 -4.97 -17.19
N LEU A 241 -16.92 -5.07 -16.45
CA LEU A 241 -17.43 -6.32 -15.88
C LEU A 241 -18.89 -6.54 -16.37
N PRO A 242 -19.28 -7.79 -16.66
CA PRO A 242 -20.65 -8.08 -16.99
C PRO A 242 -21.57 -7.98 -15.77
N SER A 243 -22.77 -7.45 -15.95
CA SER A 243 -23.79 -7.32 -14.89
C SER A 243 -24.20 -8.67 -14.31
N SER A 244 -24.07 -9.75 -15.08
CA SER A 244 -24.36 -11.11 -14.65
C SER A 244 -23.57 -11.56 -13.40
N LEU A 245 -22.41 -10.91 -13.09
CA LEU A 245 -21.68 -11.18 -11.85
C LEU A 245 -22.54 -10.92 -10.60
N THR A 246 -23.56 -10.07 -10.70
CA THR A 246 -24.52 -9.82 -9.60
C THR A 246 -25.34 -11.07 -9.24
N GLN A 247 -25.31 -12.13 -10.05
CA GLN A 247 -25.99 -13.39 -9.82
C GLN A 247 -25.18 -14.35 -8.91
N LEU A 248 -23.91 -14.10 -8.72
CA LEU A 248 -22.99 -14.93 -7.90
C LEU A 248 -23.22 -14.73 -6.38
N LYS A 249 -24.37 -15.18 -5.87
CA LYS A 249 -24.82 -14.90 -4.49
C LYS A 249 -23.91 -15.50 -3.38
N HIS A 250 -23.11 -16.51 -3.71
CA HIS A 250 -22.18 -17.15 -2.79
C HIS A 250 -20.78 -16.55 -2.83
N LEU A 251 -20.55 -15.52 -3.67
CA LEU A 251 -19.23 -14.91 -3.83
C LEU A 251 -18.81 -14.16 -2.56
N LYS A 252 -17.66 -14.54 -2.01
CA LYS A 252 -17.04 -13.94 -0.81
C LYS A 252 -15.78 -13.17 -1.13
N THR A 253 -15.04 -13.62 -2.15
CA THR A 253 -13.80 -13.02 -2.58
C THR A 253 -13.84 -12.73 -4.07
N LEU A 254 -13.70 -11.45 -4.44
CA LEU A 254 -13.51 -10.99 -5.79
C LEU A 254 -12.22 -10.17 -5.85
N ASN A 255 -11.21 -10.67 -6.55
CA ASN A 255 -9.96 -9.95 -6.72
C ASN A 255 -9.84 -9.41 -8.15
N LEU A 256 -9.78 -8.08 -8.27
CA LEU A 256 -9.62 -7.32 -9.51
C LEU A 256 -8.32 -6.48 -9.48
N GLY A 257 -7.41 -6.74 -8.54
CA GLY A 257 -6.18 -5.96 -8.36
C GLY A 257 -5.38 -5.79 -9.65
N SER A 258 -4.83 -4.61 -9.88
CA SER A 258 -4.03 -4.26 -11.07
C SER A 258 -4.74 -4.49 -12.42
N THR A 259 -6.07 -4.35 -12.44
CA THR A 259 -6.89 -4.44 -13.66
C THR A 259 -7.27 -3.02 -14.09
N PRO A 260 -7.14 -2.63 -15.38
CA PRO A 260 -7.40 -1.27 -15.85
C PRO A 260 -8.91 -1.00 -16.01
N LEU A 261 -9.68 -1.13 -14.92
CA LEU A 261 -11.11 -0.91 -14.92
C LEU A 261 -11.46 0.53 -15.27
N LYS A 262 -12.64 0.73 -15.87
CA LYS A 262 -13.20 2.07 -16.04
C LYS A 262 -13.39 2.75 -14.69
N PRO A 263 -13.20 4.07 -14.61
CA PRO A 263 -13.12 4.80 -13.33
C PRO A 263 -14.31 4.60 -12.40
N ALA A 264 -15.53 4.72 -12.90
CA ALA A 264 -16.72 4.53 -12.07
C ALA A 264 -16.83 3.08 -11.54
N LEU A 265 -16.46 2.11 -12.36
CA LEU A 265 -16.39 0.71 -11.95
C LEU A 265 -15.27 0.48 -10.90
N GLN A 266 -14.10 1.10 -11.10
CA GLN A 266 -13.01 1.06 -10.14
C GLN A 266 -13.43 1.66 -8.79
N SER A 267 -14.05 2.86 -8.80
CA SER A 267 -14.53 3.51 -7.58
C SER A 267 -15.58 2.68 -6.86
N ALA A 268 -16.49 2.06 -7.60
CA ALA A 268 -17.50 1.15 -7.03
C ALA A 268 -16.83 -0.10 -6.41
N TYR A 269 -15.78 -0.61 -7.03
CA TYR A 269 -15.01 -1.73 -6.48
C TYR A 269 -14.21 -1.33 -5.24
N ASP A 270 -13.54 -0.18 -5.26
CA ASP A 270 -12.73 0.32 -4.14
C ASP A 270 -13.59 0.62 -2.89
N ALA A 271 -14.87 0.94 -3.08
CA ALA A 271 -15.83 1.10 -1.98
C ALA A 271 -16.31 -0.23 -1.38
N CYS A 272 -15.95 -1.38 -1.94
CA CYS A 272 -16.36 -2.69 -1.48
C CYS A 272 -15.58 -3.16 -0.25
N LYS A 273 -16.22 -4.05 0.53
CA LYS A 273 -15.62 -4.76 1.66
C LYS A 273 -15.61 -6.26 1.37
N GLU A 274 -14.45 -6.88 1.34
CA GLU A 274 -14.33 -8.31 1.10
C GLU A 274 -14.97 -9.16 2.23
N GLY A 275 -15.30 -10.41 1.94
CA GLY A 275 -15.74 -11.40 2.90
C GLY A 275 -17.19 -11.87 2.75
N SER A 276 -18.06 -11.11 2.10
CA SER A 276 -19.44 -11.52 1.81
C SER A 276 -19.95 -10.91 0.51
N TYR A 277 -21.02 -11.49 -0.05
CA TYR A 277 -21.72 -10.94 -1.21
C TYR A 277 -22.20 -9.50 -0.96
N GLU A 278 -22.72 -9.24 0.25
CA GLU A 278 -23.21 -7.92 0.65
C GLU A 278 -22.08 -6.89 0.72
N GLY A 279 -20.86 -7.33 1.02
CA GLY A 279 -19.69 -6.46 1.03
C GLY A 279 -19.37 -5.83 -0.33
N TYR A 280 -19.81 -6.46 -1.43
CA TYR A 280 -19.71 -5.94 -2.79
C TYR A 280 -20.94 -5.15 -3.23
N ALA A 281 -21.83 -4.73 -2.31
CA ALA A 281 -23.03 -4.01 -2.65
C ALA A 281 -22.81 -2.75 -3.50
N PRO A 282 -21.78 -1.91 -3.30
CA PRO A 282 -21.50 -0.78 -4.18
C PRO A 282 -21.24 -1.21 -5.63
N LEU A 283 -20.45 -2.25 -5.84
CA LEU A 283 -20.18 -2.81 -7.16
C LEU A 283 -21.45 -3.39 -7.80
N TRP A 284 -22.23 -4.14 -7.03
CA TRP A 284 -23.50 -4.72 -7.53
C TRP A 284 -24.52 -3.64 -7.86
N SER A 285 -24.61 -2.57 -7.06
CA SER A 285 -25.45 -1.41 -7.34
C SER A 285 -25.06 -0.76 -8.66
N TYR A 286 -23.78 -0.45 -8.84
CA TYR A 286 -23.27 0.12 -10.08
C TYR A 286 -23.58 -0.76 -11.30
N LEU A 287 -23.27 -2.07 -11.26
CA LEU A 287 -23.50 -2.97 -12.38
C LEU A 287 -25.00 -3.09 -12.74
N ARG A 288 -25.90 -3.15 -11.73
CA ARG A 288 -27.37 -3.17 -11.97
C ARG A 288 -27.86 -1.85 -12.53
N SER A 289 -27.30 -0.73 -12.11
CA SER A 289 -27.68 0.58 -12.60
C SER A 289 -27.44 0.74 -14.10
N LEU A 290 -26.43 0.03 -14.63
CA LEU A 290 -26.12 0.01 -16.05
C LEU A 290 -27.11 -0.77 -16.91
N GLU A 291 -27.85 -1.73 -16.32
CA GLU A 291 -28.92 -2.47 -17.03
C GLU A 291 -30.17 -1.61 -17.25
N GLN A 292 -30.36 -0.57 -16.41
CA GLN A 292 -31.53 0.26 -16.39
C GLN A 292 -31.19 1.68 -16.84
N ASN A 293 -31.53 2.05 -18.09
CA ASN A 293 -31.52 3.46 -18.54
C ASN A 293 -30.12 4.14 -18.44
N ALA A 294 -29.07 3.48 -18.95
CA ALA A 294 -27.71 4.03 -18.98
C ALA A 294 -27.35 4.57 -20.37
N GLU A 295 -26.68 5.69 -20.42
CA GLU A 295 -26.16 6.34 -21.62
C GLU A 295 -24.65 6.54 -21.56
N PRO A 296 -23.94 6.55 -22.73
CA PRO A 296 -22.52 6.87 -22.74
C PRO A 296 -22.25 8.31 -22.32
N LEU A 297 -21.31 8.47 -21.37
CA LEU A 297 -20.87 9.77 -20.86
C LEU A 297 -19.60 10.22 -21.58
N TYR A 298 -19.69 11.26 -22.41
CA TYR A 298 -18.58 11.84 -23.15
C TYR A 298 -18.08 13.10 -22.47
N GLU A 299 -17.41 12.96 -21.34
CA GLU A 299 -16.85 14.06 -20.57
C GLU A 299 -15.37 13.83 -20.31
N ALA A 300 -14.56 14.90 -20.35
CA ALA A 300 -13.13 14.86 -20.03
C ALA A 300 -12.71 16.09 -19.24
N LYS A 301 -11.69 15.91 -18.38
CA LYS A 301 -11.08 17.00 -17.62
C LYS A 301 -9.92 17.60 -18.41
N LEU A 302 -10.00 18.91 -18.67
CA LEU A 302 -8.97 19.70 -19.33
C LEU A 302 -8.30 20.62 -18.32
N VAL A 303 -7.00 20.49 -18.10
CA VAL A 303 -6.25 21.24 -17.11
C VAL A 303 -5.28 22.18 -17.79
N LEU A 304 -5.42 23.49 -17.55
CA LEU A 304 -4.52 24.51 -18.07
C LEU A 304 -3.51 24.90 -17.00
N VAL A 305 -2.22 24.69 -17.28
CA VAL A 305 -1.09 25.01 -16.40
C VAL A 305 -0.06 25.89 -17.12
N GLY A 306 0.80 26.54 -16.35
CA GLY A 306 1.84 27.45 -16.86
C GLY A 306 1.93 28.71 -16.03
N GLU A 307 2.95 29.54 -16.27
CA GLU A 307 3.24 30.76 -15.50
C GLU A 307 2.14 31.83 -15.57
N GLY A 308 2.21 32.76 -14.64
CA GLY A 308 1.31 33.94 -14.63
C GLY A 308 1.44 34.77 -15.90
N GLY A 309 0.30 35.12 -16.54
CA GLY A 309 0.25 36.02 -17.69
C GLY A 309 0.72 35.40 -19.04
N VAL A 310 0.89 34.05 -19.15
CA VAL A 310 1.23 33.40 -20.42
C VAL A 310 0.03 33.21 -21.37
N GLY A 311 -1.17 33.58 -20.97
CA GLY A 311 -2.38 33.54 -21.80
C GLY A 311 -3.28 32.30 -21.61
N LYS A 312 -3.24 31.59 -20.48
CA LYS A 312 -4.10 30.44 -20.18
C LYS A 312 -5.59 30.77 -20.29
N THR A 313 -6.05 31.75 -19.55
CA THR A 313 -7.46 32.17 -19.56
C THR A 313 -7.91 32.69 -20.93
N THR A 314 -7.03 33.42 -21.65
CA THR A 314 -7.29 33.88 -23.02
C THR A 314 -7.44 32.68 -23.99
N LEU A 315 -6.57 31.67 -23.87
CA LEU A 315 -6.67 30.42 -24.62
C LEU A 315 -7.98 29.68 -24.32
N LEU A 316 -8.35 29.57 -23.03
CA LEU A 316 -9.62 28.96 -22.65
C LEU A 316 -10.83 29.69 -23.23
N ASN A 317 -10.85 31.04 -23.17
CA ASN A 317 -11.89 31.84 -23.79
C ASN A 317 -11.96 31.66 -25.32
N ALA A 318 -10.81 31.45 -26.00
CA ALA A 318 -10.78 31.13 -27.42
C ALA A 318 -11.36 29.74 -27.71
N LEU A 319 -11.03 28.73 -26.90
CA LEU A 319 -11.61 27.37 -27.00
C LEU A 319 -13.14 27.36 -26.77
N MET A 320 -13.64 28.22 -25.90
CA MET A 320 -15.08 28.43 -25.63
C MET A 320 -15.78 29.23 -26.71
N ASN A 321 -15.11 29.80 -27.70
CA ASN A 321 -15.64 30.74 -28.69
C ASN A 321 -16.30 32.01 -28.08
N LYS A 322 -15.81 32.47 -26.94
CA LYS A 322 -16.30 33.73 -26.31
C LYS A 322 -15.94 34.93 -27.18
N GLY A 323 -16.89 35.85 -27.42
CA GLY A 323 -16.70 37.03 -28.29
C GLY A 323 -15.73 38.07 -27.73
N ASP A 324 -15.78 38.33 -26.40
CA ASP A 324 -14.84 39.22 -25.70
C ASP A 324 -13.71 38.39 -25.08
N ARG A 325 -12.53 38.42 -25.71
CA ARG A 325 -11.39 37.54 -25.41
C ARG A 325 -10.24 38.25 -24.70
N THR A 326 -10.20 39.57 -24.80
CA THR A 326 -9.18 40.36 -24.12
C THR A 326 -9.52 40.45 -22.64
N PRO A 327 -8.58 40.07 -21.73
CA PRO A 327 -8.77 40.35 -20.32
C PRO A 327 -9.02 41.83 -20.12
N LYS A 328 -10.08 42.20 -19.42
CA LYS A 328 -10.30 43.60 -19.03
C LYS A 328 -9.13 44.06 -18.17
N LYS A 329 -8.74 45.33 -18.31
CA LYS A 329 -7.58 45.89 -17.58
C LYS A 329 -7.64 45.68 -16.05
N ASP A 330 -8.84 45.38 -15.52
CA ASP A 330 -9.12 45.14 -14.11
C ASP A 330 -9.37 43.65 -13.78
N GLU A 331 -9.28 42.72 -14.76
CA GLU A 331 -9.31 41.27 -14.48
C GLU A 331 -7.95 40.90 -13.90
N THR A 332 -7.93 40.79 -12.58
CA THR A 332 -6.82 40.27 -11.80
C THR A 332 -6.48 38.84 -12.25
N THR A 333 -5.21 38.50 -12.16
CA THR A 333 -4.71 37.10 -12.36
C THR A 333 -5.60 36.09 -11.61
N THR A 334 -5.85 34.94 -12.24
CA THR A 334 -6.62 33.83 -11.60
C THR A 334 -6.01 33.51 -10.25
N HIS A 335 -6.75 33.72 -9.16
CA HIS A 335 -6.35 33.32 -7.81
C HIS A 335 -6.77 31.88 -7.57
N GLY A 336 -5.82 30.99 -7.24
CA GLY A 336 -6.09 29.59 -7.02
C GLY A 336 -6.45 28.83 -8.31
N VAL A 337 -7.63 28.23 -8.35
CA VAL A 337 -8.16 27.47 -9.50
C VAL A 337 -9.52 28.02 -9.88
N LYS A 338 -9.80 28.12 -11.17
CA LYS A 338 -11.13 28.40 -11.71
C LYS A 338 -11.62 27.19 -12.50
N ILE A 339 -12.80 26.71 -12.16
CA ILE A 339 -13.42 25.54 -12.82
C ILE A 339 -14.62 25.99 -13.62
N ASP A 340 -14.58 25.75 -14.93
CA ASP A 340 -15.70 25.97 -15.84
C ASP A 340 -16.22 24.60 -16.28
N VAL A 341 -17.33 24.13 -15.72
CA VAL A 341 -17.95 22.84 -16.06
C VAL A 341 -18.62 22.94 -17.43
N ASN A 342 -18.47 21.91 -18.27
CA ASN A 342 -18.98 21.88 -19.65
C ASN A 342 -18.55 23.09 -20.49
N ALA A 343 -17.40 23.64 -20.19
CA ALA A 343 -16.87 24.88 -20.76
C ALA A 343 -16.70 24.82 -22.29
N VAL A 344 -16.17 23.69 -22.78
CA VAL A 344 -15.84 23.49 -24.20
C VAL A 344 -16.53 22.26 -24.71
N GLN A 345 -17.24 22.38 -25.83
CA GLN A 345 -17.86 21.25 -26.54
C GLN A 345 -17.15 21.06 -27.88
N ILE A 346 -16.58 19.88 -28.08
CA ILE A 346 -15.89 19.51 -29.32
C ILE A 346 -16.52 18.29 -29.95
N PRO A 347 -16.56 18.19 -31.31
CA PRO A 347 -17.08 16.99 -31.97
C PRO A 347 -16.27 15.75 -31.60
N HIS A 348 -16.95 14.61 -31.43
CA HIS A 348 -16.27 13.33 -31.25
C HIS A 348 -15.56 12.94 -32.56
N PRO A 349 -14.26 12.55 -32.54
CA PRO A 349 -13.50 12.32 -33.76
C PRO A 349 -13.97 11.13 -34.60
N GLU A 350 -14.66 10.14 -33.98
CA GLU A 350 -15.09 8.90 -34.62
C GLU A 350 -16.61 8.70 -34.72
N LYS A 351 -17.41 9.52 -34.01
CA LYS A 351 -18.87 9.36 -33.95
C LYS A 351 -19.60 10.61 -34.41
N GLU A 352 -20.38 10.48 -35.46
CA GLU A 352 -21.19 11.59 -35.95
C GLU A 352 -22.25 12.03 -34.91
N ASN A 353 -22.48 13.33 -34.83
CA ASN A 353 -23.48 13.94 -33.94
C ASN A 353 -23.21 13.78 -32.43
N VAL A 354 -22.07 13.23 -32.02
CA VAL A 354 -21.63 13.14 -30.64
C VAL A 354 -20.63 14.25 -30.34
N LYS A 355 -20.79 14.89 -29.18
CA LYS A 355 -19.83 15.91 -28.68
C LYS A 355 -19.20 15.46 -27.38
N ILE A 356 -17.89 15.71 -27.25
CA ILE A 356 -17.17 15.55 -25.99
C ILE A 356 -17.31 16.88 -25.23
N GLN A 357 -17.73 16.79 -23.97
CA GLN A 357 -17.83 17.92 -23.05
C GLN A 357 -16.54 17.99 -22.21
N LEU A 358 -15.89 19.16 -22.22
CA LEU A 358 -14.66 19.38 -21.46
C LEU A 358 -14.95 20.24 -20.23
N ASN A 359 -14.56 19.71 -19.06
CA ASN A 359 -14.53 20.43 -17.81
C ASN A 359 -13.16 21.10 -17.69
N ALA A 360 -13.13 22.42 -17.85
CA ALA A 360 -11.88 23.17 -17.89
C ALA A 360 -11.47 23.67 -16.51
N TRP A 361 -10.21 23.40 -16.16
CA TRP A 361 -9.56 23.78 -14.91
C TRP A 361 -8.44 24.78 -15.23
N ASP A 362 -8.67 26.05 -15.00
CA ASP A 362 -7.69 27.13 -15.24
C ASP A 362 -6.95 27.44 -13.93
N PHE A 363 -5.71 26.98 -13.83
CA PHE A 363 -4.87 27.18 -12.65
C PHE A 363 -4.17 28.53 -12.66
N GLY A 364 -4.22 29.24 -11.53
CA GLY A 364 -3.46 30.47 -11.31
C GLY A 364 -1.95 30.20 -11.46
N GLY A 365 -1.25 31.09 -12.19
CA GLY A 365 0.19 30.85 -12.47
C GLY A 365 1.13 31.36 -11.38
N GLN A 366 0.65 31.71 -10.18
CA GLN A 366 1.48 32.22 -9.09
C GLN A 366 2.13 31.05 -8.32
N GLU A 367 3.39 31.20 -7.95
CA GLU A 367 4.20 30.16 -7.26
C GLU A 367 3.56 29.68 -5.95
N VAL A 368 2.93 30.56 -5.21
CA VAL A 368 2.29 30.26 -3.92
C VAL A 368 1.19 29.16 -4.02
N TYR A 369 0.53 29.07 -5.17
CA TYR A 369 -0.54 28.07 -5.37
C TYR A 369 -0.06 26.72 -5.90
N ARG A 370 1.19 26.59 -6.32
CA ARG A 370 1.70 25.35 -6.93
C ARG A 370 1.56 24.13 -6.00
N VAL A 371 1.74 24.34 -4.71
CA VAL A 371 1.58 23.28 -3.71
C VAL A 371 0.13 22.78 -3.67
N THR A 372 -0.86 23.69 -3.76
CA THR A 372 -2.29 23.32 -3.74
C THR A 372 -2.77 22.78 -5.09
N HIS A 373 -2.18 23.19 -6.20
CA HIS A 373 -2.53 22.70 -7.54
C HIS A 373 -2.34 21.18 -7.65
N GLN A 374 -1.29 20.66 -7.01
CA GLN A 374 -0.95 19.23 -7.05
C GLN A 374 -2.07 18.33 -6.52
N PHE A 375 -2.95 18.82 -5.64
CA PHE A 375 -4.07 18.03 -5.11
C PHE A 375 -5.12 17.66 -6.16
N PHE A 376 -5.17 18.40 -7.27
CA PHE A 376 -6.15 18.21 -8.33
C PHE A 376 -5.57 17.57 -9.59
N PHE A 377 -4.28 17.28 -9.62
CA PHE A 377 -3.67 16.56 -10.73
C PHE A 377 -4.07 15.09 -10.68
N SER A 378 -4.50 14.53 -11.81
CA SER A 378 -4.93 13.15 -11.92
C SER A 378 -4.54 12.52 -13.26
N ARG A 379 -4.42 11.21 -13.29
CA ARG A 379 -4.17 10.42 -14.53
C ARG A 379 -5.30 10.54 -15.56
N ARG A 380 -6.47 11.03 -15.16
CA ARG A 380 -7.67 11.17 -15.99
C ARG A 380 -7.84 12.56 -16.58
N SER A 381 -6.77 13.36 -16.59
CA SER A 381 -6.77 14.74 -17.08
C SER A 381 -5.89 14.87 -18.31
N LEU A 382 -6.37 15.65 -19.29
CA LEU A 382 -5.53 16.16 -20.36
C LEU A 382 -4.96 17.52 -19.95
N TYR A 383 -3.65 17.66 -19.99
CA TYR A 383 -2.96 18.88 -19.58
C TYR A 383 -2.60 19.74 -20.78
N LEU A 384 -2.95 21.02 -20.74
CA LEU A 384 -2.41 22.05 -21.64
C LEU A 384 -1.35 22.85 -20.89
N LEU A 385 -0.09 22.57 -21.17
CA LEU A 385 1.01 23.38 -20.64
C LEU A 385 1.22 24.60 -21.56
N VAL A 386 0.77 25.76 -21.06
CA VAL A 386 0.75 27.01 -21.81
C VAL A 386 1.98 27.83 -21.50
N TRP A 387 2.68 28.28 -22.52
CA TRP A 387 3.86 29.12 -22.38
C TRP A 387 3.91 30.19 -23.45
N GLU A 388 4.67 31.28 -23.19
CA GLU A 388 4.80 32.44 -24.09
C GLU A 388 6.22 32.49 -24.68
N PRO A 389 6.39 32.26 -26.00
CA PRO A 389 7.69 32.23 -26.65
C PRO A 389 8.53 33.49 -26.47
N ARG A 390 7.91 34.66 -26.31
CA ARG A 390 8.62 35.96 -26.11
C ARG A 390 9.34 36.02 -24.77
N ARG A 391 8.86 35.35 -23.75
CA ARG A 391 9.52 35.22 -22.42
C ARG A 391 10.59 34.15 -22.39
N GLY A 392 10.49 33.13 -23.24
CA GLY A 392 11.39 32.01 -23.30
C GLY A 392 11.04 30.84 -22.37
N VAL A 393 11.64 29.69 -22.63
CA VAL A 393 11.37 28.42 -21.96
C VAL A 393 11.67 28.48 -20.46
N GLN A 394 12.81 29.08 -20.10
CA GLN A 394 13.25 29.18 -18.69
C GLN A 394 12.36 30.10 -17.86
N GLN A 395 12.03 31.31 -18.40
CA GLN A 395 11.15 32.23 -17.68
C GLN A 395 9.70 31.72 -17.53
N CYS A 396 9.26 30.85 -18.46
CA CYS A 396 7.96 30.19 -18.39
C CYS A 396 8.03 28.88 -17.59
N GLN A 397 9.18 28.51 -17.05
CA GLN A 397 9.39 27.31 -16.21
C GLN A 397 8.74 26.03 -16.77
N VAL A 398 8.86 25.85 -18.10
CA VAL A 398 8.18 24.77 -18.82
C VAL A 398 8.60 23.40 -18.28
N GLU A 399 9.90 23.22 -18.00
CA GLU A 399 10.42 21.97 -17.42
C GLU A 399 9.91 21.73 -16.01
N ASP A 400 9.80 22.77 -15.18
CA ASP A 400 9.33 22.63 -13.80
C ASP A 400 7.86 22.19 -13.77
N TRP A 401 7.03 22.73 -14.68
CA TRP A 401 5.64 22.29 -14.83
C TRP A 401 5.53 20.86 -15.33
N LEU A 402 6.33 20.43 -16.30
CA LEU A 402 6.36 19.05 -16.77
C LEU A 402 6.79 18.10 -15.65
N ASN A 403 7.81 18.48 -14.89
CA ASN A 403 8.30 17.72 -13.76
C ASN A 403 7.25 17.59 -12.65
N MET A 404 6.54 18.67 -12.34
CA MET A 404 5.46 18.67 -11.36
C MET A 404 4.32 17.72 -11.76
N ILE A 405 3.88 17.78 -13.03
CA ILE A 405 2.86 16.86 -13.55
C ILE A 405 3.37 15.43 -13.48
N ARG A 406 4.60 15.18 -13.94
CA ARG A 406 5.22 13.85 -13.94
C ARG A 406 5.35 13.26 -12.55
N LEU A 407 5.81 14.05 -11.58
CA LEU A 407 5.94 13.60 -10.19
C LEU A 407 4.60 13.18 -9.60
N ARG A 408 3.54 13.97 -9.86
CA ARG A 408 2.23 13.76 -9.24
C ARG A 408 1.38 12.71 -9.96
N VAL A 409 1.49 12.60 -11.28
CA VAL A 409 0.64 11.74 -12.13
C VAL A 409 1.40 10.50 -12.59
N GLY A 410 2.71 10.59 -12.76
CA GLY A 410 3.54 9.56 -13.35
C GLY A 410 3.78 9.77 -14.85
N ASP A 411 4.50 8.85 -15.48
CA ASP A 411 4.83 8.89 -16.91
C ASP A 411 3.59 8.67 -17.81
N GLU A 412 2.46 8.25 -17.26
CA GLU A 412 1.19 8.07 -17.99
C GLU A 412 0.44 9.40 -18.22
N ALA A 413 0.91 10.53 -17.67
CA ALA A 413 0.31 11.83 -17.89
C ALA A 413 0.28 12.18 -19.38
N ARG A 414 -0.76 12.86 -19.82
CA ARG A 414 -0.93 13.32 -21.20
C ARG A 414 -0.88 14.81 -21.27
N VAL A 415 0.19 15.37 -21.85
CA VAL A 415 0.47 16.82 -21.89
C VAL A 415 0.61 17.30 -23.34
N ILE A 416 -0.15 18.32 -23.70
CA ILE A 416 0.02 19.09 -24.90
C ILE A 416 0.73 20.40 -24.53
N ILE A 417 1.88 20.67 -25.12
CA ILE A 417 2.60 21.92 -24.91
C ILE A 417 2.11 22.94 -25.92
N VAL A 418 1.51 24.04 -25.40
CA VAL A 418 0.86 25.07 -26.22
C VAL A 418 1.62 26.40 -26.11
N SER A 419 2.16 26.88 -27.24
CA SER A 419 2.75 28.22 -27.33
C SER A 419 1.70 29.24 -27.75
N THR A 420 1.62 30.35 -27.00
CA THR A 420 0.70 31.48 -27.30
C THR A 420 1.38 32.60 -28.09
N ASN A 421 0.57 33.52 -28.63
CA ASN A 421 1.05 34.69 -29.37
C ASN A 421 1.96 34.34 -30.57
N SER A 422 1.66 33.30 -31.32
CA SER A 422 2.51 32.75 -32.39
C SER A 422 2.66 33.66 -33.61
N LYS A 423 1.72 34.61 -33.83
CA LYS A 423 1.75 35.58 -34.95
C LYS A 423 2.28 36.93 -34.55
N SER A 424 2.54 37.20 -33.29
CA SER A 424 3.07 38.47 -32.82
C SER A 424 4.56 38.61 -33.15
N GLY A 425 4.98 39.61 -33.94
CA GLY A 425 6.37 39.78 -34.35
C GLY A 425 7.35 40.03 -33.20
N GLY A 426 8.56 39.49 -33.29
CA GLY A 426 9.64 39.64 -32.31
C GLY A 426 10.56 38.41 -32.27
N HIS A 427 11.53 38.41 -31.39
CA HIS A 427 12.38 37.24 -31.11
C HIS A 427 11.52 36.16 -30.44
N ILE A 428 11.32 35.04 -31.12
CA ILE A 428 10.50 33.92 -30.64
C ILE A 428 11.45 32.79 -30.25
N ALA A 429 11.50 32.45 -28.94
CA ALA A 429 12.16 31.25 -28.44
C ALA A 429 11.45 30.00 -28.96
N ARG A 430 12.19 28.92 -29.19
CA ARG A 430 11.65 27.64 -29.59
C ARG A 430 12.04 26.57 -28.58
N ILE A 431 11.13 25.66 -28.32
CA ILE A 431 11.40 24.43 -27.55
C ILE A 431 12.12 23.44 -28.48
N ASP A 432 13.19 22.83 -27.98
CA ASP A 432 13.84 21.70 -28.64
C ASP A 432 12.96 20.45 -28.46
N GLN A 433 12.00 20.29 -29.38
CA GLN A 433 11.02 19.21 -29.33
C GLN A 433 11.65 17.80 -29.25
N PRO A 434 12.71 17.45 -30.01
CA PRO A 434 13.41 16.19 -29.86
C PRO A 434 13.94 15.93 -28.45
N VAL A 435 14.59 16.92 -27.83
CA VAL A 435 15.16 16.82 -26.49
C VAL A 435 14.05 16.59 -25.45
N PHE A 436 12.96 17.37 -25.52
CA PHE A 436 11.83 17.21 -24.62
C PHE A 436 11.13 15.85 -24.78
N LYS A 437 10.95 15.38 -26.01
CA LYS A 437 10.41 14.02 -26.26
C LYS A 437 11.33 12.93 -25.77
N GLN A 438 12.64 13.10 -25.89
CA GLN A 438 13.60 12.13 -25.33
C GLN A 438 13.53 12.09 -23.79
N GLN A 439 13.36 13.24 -23.13
CA GLN A 439 13.34 13.35 -21.66
C GLN A 439 12.02 12.91 -21.03
N TYR A 440 10.88 13.20 -21.68
CA TYR A 440 9.55 12.97 -21.12
C TYR A 440 8.74 11.88 -21.84
N GLY A 441 9.26 11.33 -22.93
CA GLY A 441 8.66 10.20 -23.66
C GLY A 441 7.23 10.46 -24.13
N ASP A 442 6.36 9.47 -23.90
CA ASP A 442 4.96 9.47 -24.31
C ASP A 442 4.07 10.41 -23.48
N MET A 443 4.59 10.94 -22.37
CA MET A 443 3.89 11.96 -21.59
C MET A 443 3.59 13.20 -22.45
N ILE A 444 4.51 13.63 -23.33
CA ILE A 444 4.27 14.74 -24.24
C ILE A 444 3.54 14.21 -25.49
N VAL A 445 2.25 14.49 -25.57
CA VAL A 445 1.40 14.13 -26.71
C VAL A 445 1.76 14.93 -27.97
N GLY A 446 1.98 16.25 -27.81
CA GLY A 446 2.32 17.12 -28.93
C GLY A 446 2.72 18.52 -28.54
N PHE A 447 3.21 19.25 -29.54
CA PHE A 447 3.53 20.69 -29.48
C PHE A 447 2.61 21.42 -30.43
N HIS A 448 1.97 22.49 -29.93
CA HIS A 448 1.00 23.23 -30.72
C HIS A 448 1.18 24.73 -30.56
N GLU A 449 0.96 25.45 -31.66
CA GLU A 449 1.10 26.92 -31.70
C GLU A 449 -0.26 27.56 -31.92
N VAL A 450 -0.62 28.55 -31.07
CA VAL A 450 -1.88 29.27 -31.18
C VAL A 450 -1.68 30.77 -31.09
N ASP A 451 -2.59 31.51 -31.70
CA ASP A 451 -2.79 32.89 -31.38
C ASP A 451 -4.27 33.14 -31.07
N SER A 452 -4.58 33.35 -29.80
CA SER A 452 -5.95 33.47 -29.30
C SER A 452 -6.58 34.84 -29.60
N LEU A 453 -5.83 35.78 -30.17
CA LEU A 453 -6.28 37.15 -30.49
C LEU A 453 -6.34 37.42 -32.00
N VAL A 454 -5.71 36.61 -32.82
CA VAL A 454 -5.66 36.73 -34.28
C VAL A 454 -6.56 35.72 -34.94
N SER A 455 -7.48 36.15 -35.77
CA SER A 455 -8.38 35.28 -36.53
C SER A 455 -7.69 34.66 -37.73
N ASP A 456 -7.95 33.39 -37.99
CA ASP A 456 -7.58 32.72 -39.21
C ASP A 456 -8.61 33.03 -40.29
N GLU A 457 -8.16 33.59 -41.42
CA GLU A 457 -9.02 33.99 -42.53
C GLU A 457 -9.75 32.83 -43.20
N THR A 458 -9.21 31.59 -43.08
CA THR A 458 -9.75 30.38 -43.73
C THR A 458 -10.83 29.71 -42.85
N THR A 459 -10.65 29.64 -41.56
CA THR A 459 -11.54 28.91 -40.65
C THR A 459 -12.54 29.77 -39.92
N GLY A 460 -12.28 31.11 -39.83
CA GLY A 460 -13.08 32.06 -39.04
C GLY A 460 -12.86 31.91 -37.53
N GLU A 461 -12.11 30.89 -37.08
CA GLU A 461 -11.67 30.72 -35.68
C GLU A 461 -10.34 31.43 -35.44
N MET A 462 -9.85 31.43 -34.23
CA MET A 462 -8.51 31.93 -33.90
C MET A 462 -7.43 30.98 -34.43
N VAL A 463 -6.28 31.53 -34.77
CA VAL A 463 -5.15 30.78 -35.34
C VAL A 463 -4.77 29.59 -34.47
N GLY A 464 -4.75 28.38 -35.05
CA GLY A 464 -4.40 27.12 -34.38
C GLY A 464 -5.48 26.53 -33.47
N ILE A 465 -6.59 27.22 -33.16
CA ILE A 465 -7.60 26.75 -32.22
C ILE A 465 -8.39 25.57 -32.76
N ALA A 466 -8.76 25.58 -34.05
CA ALA A 466 -9.49 24.47 -34.68
C ALA A 466 -8.68 23.16 -34.61
N GLU A 467 -7.38 23.24 -34.93
CA GLU A 467 -6.48 22.09 -34.88
C GLU A 467 -6.24 21.61 -33.44
N LEU A 468 -6.06 22.53 -32.49
CA LEU A 468 -5.93 22.19 -31.07
C LEU A 468 -7.18 21.47 -30.54
N LYS A 469 -8.39 21.93 -30.91
CA LYS A 469 -9.65 21.23 -30.56
C LYS A 469 -9.67 19.79 -31.09
N LYS A 470 -9.21 19.56 -32.31
CA LYS A 470 -9.11 18.23 -32.90
C LYS A 470 -8.15 17.32 -32.10
N ILE A 471 -6.96 17.81 -31.78
CA ILE A 471 -6.00 17.04 -30.97
C ILE A 471 -6.57 16.75 -29.58
N ILE A 472 -7.20 17.72 -28.94
CA ILE A 472 -7.87 17.52 -27.63
C ILE A 472 -8.94 16.43 -27.75
N ALA A 473 -9.74 16.41 -28.82
CA ALA A 473 -10.75 15.37 -29.02
C ALA A 473 -10.13 13.98 -29.16
N GLU A 474 -9.11 13.84 -30.04
CA GLU A 474 -8.40 12.59 -30.29
C GLU A 474 -7.72 12.03 -29.03
N GLU A 475 -7.20 12.91 -28.16
CA GLU A 475 -6.57 12.49 -26.92
C GLU A 475 -7.60 12.21 -25.81
N SER A 476 -8.70 12.95 -25.78
CA SER A 476 -9.75 12.74 -24.78
C SER A 476 -10.42 11.37 -24.88
N ILE A 477 -10.64 10.85 -26.10
CA ILE A 477 -11.26 9.53 -26.29
C ILE A 477 -10.37 8.35 -25.87
N LYS A 478 -9.06 8.59 -25.64
CA LYS A 478 -8.14 7.57 -25.16
C LYS A 478 -8.27 7.32 -23.66
N PHE A 479 -8.95 8.20 -22.94
CA PHE A 479 -9.22 7.96 -21.52
C PHE A 479 -10.36 6.96 -21.34
N ASN A 480 -10.17 5.95 -20.51
CA ASN A 480 -11.10 4.87 -20.26
C ASN A 480 -12.50 5.31 -19.75
N HIS A 481 -12.60 6.51 -19.17
CA HIS A 481 -13.87 7.05 -18.67
C HIS A 481 -14.70 7.75 -19.75
N VAL A 482 -14.10 8.19 -20.84
CA VAL A 482 -14.85 8.86 -21.93
C VAL A 482 -15.61 7.82 -22.74
N GLY A 483 -16.95 7.98 -22.77
CA GLY A 483 -17.85 7.01 -23.39
C GLY A 483 -18.24 5.84 -22.49
N MET A 484 -17.91 5.88 -21.18
CA MET A 484 -18.43 4.91 -20.23
C MET A 484 -19.96 5.05 -20.08
N LEU A 485 -20.63 3.91 -19.85
CA LEU A 485 -22.07 3.93 -19.53
C LEU A 485 -22.29 4.51 -18.12
N PHE A 486 -23.29 5.38 -18.00
CA PHE A 486 -23.67 6.00 -16.74
C PHE A 486 -25.19 6.04 -16.62
N ASN A 487 -25.73 5.67 -15.46
CA ASN A 487 -27.16 5.62 -15.23
C ASN A 487 -27.76 7.03 -15.26
N ASN A 488 -28.89 7.21 -15.91
CA ASN A 488 -29.53 8.51 -16.10
C ASN A 488 -30.10 9.13 -14.81
N ASP A 489 -30.58 8.32 -13.85
CA ASP A 489 -31.07 8.83 -12.56
C ASP A 489 -29.88 9.34 -11.72
N TRP A 490 -28.75 8.62 -11.74
CA TRP A 490 -27.50 9.07 -11.12
C TRP A 490 -26.94 10.33 -11.78
N LYS A 491 -27.04 10.41 -13.12
CA LYS A 491 -26.66 11.59 -13.87
C LYS A 491 -27.52 12.79 -13.48
N ALA A 492 -28.83 12.61 -13.36
CA ALA A 492 -29.76 13.68 -12.97
C ALA A 492 -29.46 14.19 -11.55
N ALA A 493 -29.19 13.30 -10.58
CA ALA A 493 -28.79 13.67 -9.22
C ALA A 493 -27.46 14.44 -9.22
N ARG A 494 -26.46 13.94 -9.96
CA ARG A 494 -25.16 14.62 -10.13
C ARG A 494 -25.34 16.02 -10.74
N ASP A 495 -26.09 16.13 -11.81
CA ASP A 495 -26.27 17.39 -12.53
C ASP A 495 -26.99 18.44 -11.65
N GLU A 496 -27.97 18.01 -10.83
CA GLU A 496 -28.62 18.88 -9.84
C GLU A 496 -27.62 19.37 -8.78
N LEU A 497 -26.79 18.47 -8.26
CA LEU A 497 -25.75 18.81 -7.26
C LEU A 497 -24.72 19.79 -7.83
N ILE A 498 -24.25 19.57 -9.05
CA ILE A 498 -23.27 20.45 -9.71
C ILE A 498 -23.88 21.83 -10.01
N ALA A 499 -25.17 21.88 -10.39
CA ALA A 499 -25.89 23.12 -10.66
C ALA A 499 -26.26 23.91 -9.40
N SER A 500 -26.07 23.34 -8.20
CA SER A 500 -26.34 24.03 -6.94
C SER A 500 -25.57 25.34 -6.84
N PRO A 501 -26.17 26.44 -6.36
CA PRO A 501 -25.47 27.67 -6.07
C PRO A 501 -24.49 27.52 -4.89
N GLU A 502 -24.78 26.58 -3.99
CA GLU A 502 -23.96 26.31 -2.79
C GLU A 502 -22.60 25.73 -3.17
N ALA A 503 -21.55 26.20 -2.49
CA ALA A 503 -20.20 25.64 -2.68
C ALA A 503 -19.93 24.44 -1.78
N HIS A 504 -20.65 24.36 -0.66
CA HIS A 504 -20.51 23.34 0.38
C HIS A 504 -21.89 22.98 0.92
N ILE A 505 -22.14 21.70 1.12
CA ILE A 505 -23.38 21.15 1.70
C ILE A 505 -23.05 20.06 2.72
N SER A 506 -24.01 19.75 3.59
CA SER A 506 -23.90 18.55 4.44
C SER A 506 -24.07 17.28 3.64
N TYR A 507 -23.48 16.17 4.07
CA TYR A 507 -23.72 14.85 3.45
C TYR A 507 -25.21 14.45 3.54
N LYS A 508 -25.92 14.92 4.56
CA LYS A 508 -27.36 14.75 4.67
C LYS A 508 -28.12 15.42 3.52
N THR A 509 -27.78 16.66 3.19
CA THR A 509 -28.36 17.39 2.04
C THR A 509 -28.04 16.69 0.71
N PHE A 510 -26.82 16.16 0.58
CA PHE A 510 -26.41 15.34 -0.56
C PHE A 510 -27.34 14.11 -0.71
N THR A 511 -27.60 13.40 0.42
CA THR A 511 -28.48 12.25 0.46
C THR A 511 -29.92 12.61 0.08
N GLU A 512 -30.45 13.74 0.59
CA GLU A 512 -31.81 14.22 0.26
C GLU A 512 -31.98 14.49 -1.26
N VAL A 513 -30.95 15.01 -1.92
CA VAL A 513 -30.96 15.19 -3.40
C VAL A 513 -30.96 13.84 -4.10
N CYS A 514 -30.15 12.89 -3.65
CA CYS A 514 -30.11 11.54 -4.22
C CYS A 514 -31.45 10.80 -4.05
N GLU A 515 -32.08 10.88 -2.88
CA GLU A 515 -33.39 10.28 -2.61
C GLU A 515 -34.49 10.87 -3.51
N LYS A 516 -34.45 12.17 -3.81
CA LYS A 516 -35.36 12.83 -4.76
C LYS A 516 -35.27 12.18 -6.14
N HIS A 517 -34.09 11.72 -6.55
CA HIS A 517 -33.84 10.99 -7.79
C HIS A 517 -33.98 9.45 -7.61
N LYS A 518 -34.61 8.98 -6.53
CA LYS A 518 -34.89 7.56 -6.24
C LYS A 518 -33.65 6.68 -6.04
N LEU A 519 -32.53 7.28 -5.66
CA LEU A 519 -31.35 6.52 -5.32
C LEU A 519 -31.50 5.92 -3.92
N SER A 520 -31.13 4.67 -3.76
CA SER A 520 -31.02 4.03 -2.44
C SER A 520 -29.80 4.57 -1.67
N GLU A 521 -29.71 4.26 -0.38
CA GLU A 521 -28.56 4.63 0.45
C GLU A 521 -27.24 4.10 -0.13
N ILE A 522 -27.24 2.86 -0.66
CA ILE A 522 -26.09 2.25 -1.33
C ILE A 522 -25.77 2.99 -2.64
N ASP A 523 -26.77 3.32 -3.45
CA ASP A 523 -26.56 4.10 -4.68
C ASP A 523 -25.99 5.46 -4.37
N THR A 524 -26.50 6.13 -3.33
CA THR A 524 -26.04 7.45 -2.89
C THR A 524 -24.56 7.42 -2.47
N SER A 525 -24.16 6.47 -1.65
CA SER A 525 -22.77 6.33 -1.23
C SER A 525 -21.85 5.98 -2.40
N THR A 526 -22.31 5.15 -3.32
CA THR A 526 -21.57 4.77 -4.54
C THR A 526 -21.44 5.97 -5.49
N LEU A 527 -22.50 6.75 -5.68
CA LEU A 527 -22.45 7.97 -6.49
C LEU A 527 -21.49 9.01 -5.89
N ALA A 528 -21.53 9.17 -4.56
CA ALA A 528 -20.60 10.08 -3.88
C ALA A 528 -19.14 9.67 -4.11
N ALA A 529 -18.81 8.38 -4.01
CA ALA A 529 -17.47 7.86 -4.28
C ALA A 529 -17.03 8.12 -5.74
N ILE A 530 -17.93 7.83 -6.70
CA ILE A 530 -17.67 8.07 -8.14
C ILE A 530 -17.50 9.57 -8.43
N MET A 531 -18.36 10.42 -7.89
CA MET A 531 -18.26 11.88 -8.09
C MET A 531 -16.97 12.46 -7.50
N ASN A 532 -16.55 11.95 -6.34
CA ASN A 532 -15.30 12.35 -5.71
C ASN A 532 -14.08 11.93 -6.56
N ASP A 533 -14.06 10.70 -7.05
CA ASP A 533 -12.98 10.17 -7.87
C ASP A 533 -12.89 10.86 -9.25
N LEU A 534 -14.03 11.22 -9.86
CA LEU A 534 -14.07 11.99 -11.10
C LEU A 534 -13.80 13.49 -10.89
N GLY A 535 -13.67 13.95 -9.64
CA GLY A 535 -13.35 15.34 -9.29
C GLY A 535 -14.53 16.32 -9.40
N TYR A 536 -15.77 15.84 -9.39
CA TYR A 536 -16.96 16.70 -9.34
C TYR A 536 -17.20 17.28 -7.95
N ILE A 537 -16.86 16.53 -6.91
CA ILE A 537 -16.99 16.94 -5.51
C ILE A 537 -15.71 16.63 -4.75
N VAL A 538 -15.59 17.15 -3.52
CA VAL A 538 -14.60 16.71 -2.55
C VAL A 538 -15.34 16.17 -1.32
N HIS A 539 -15.18 14.88 -1.04
CA HIS A 539 -15.79 14.21 0.10
C HIS A 539 -14.82 13.21 0.74
N TYR A 540 -14.73 13.23 2.07
CA TYR A 540 -13.81 12.41 2.87
C TYR A 540 -14.59 11.40 3.71
N ALA A 541 -15.17 10.39 3.09
CA ALA A 541 -16.03 9.39 3.74
C ALA A 541 -15.36 8.67 4.92
N ASP A 542 -14.04 8.47 4.85
CA ASP A 542 -13.25 7.73 5.86
C ASP A 542 -12.75 8.61 7.02
N ASP A 543 -12.95 9.93 6.97
CA ASP A 543 -12.49 10.86 8.02
C ASP A 543 -13.66 11.25 8.93
N GLU A 544 -13.67 10.81 10.18
CA GLU A 544 -14.75 11.05 11.15
C GLU A 544 -15.13 12.54 11.33
N LYS A 545 -14.19 13.46 11.09
CA LYS A 545 -14.40 14.91 11.26
C LYS A 545 -14.78 15.63 9.98
N LEU A 546 -14.58 15.00 8.82
CA LEU A 546 -14.82 15.60 7.50
C LEU A 546 -15.91 14.87 6.69
N ARG A 547 -16.34 13.66 7.11
CA ARG A 547 -17.30 12.85 6.35
C ARG A 547 -18.68 13.45 6.20
N ASP A 548 -19.06 14.34 7.10
CA ASP A 548 -20.37 14.98 7.10
C ASP A 548 -20.43 16.20 6.17
N ASP A 549 -19.30 16.58 5.56
CA ASP A 549 -19.14 17.73 4.70
C ASP A 549 -18.87 17.30 3.26
N VAL A 550 -19.58 17.92 2.31
CA VAL A 550 -19.40 17.70 0.86
C VAL A 550 -19.15 19.04 0.20
N VAL A 551 -18.00 19.18 -0.44
CA VAL A 551 -17.64 20.37 -1.21
C VAL A 551 -18.07 20.16 -2.66
N LEU A 552 -19.04 20.94 -3.14
CA LEU A 552 -19.53 20.89 -4.51
C LEU A 552 -18.69 21.72 -5.49
N LYS A 553 -17.95 22.72 -4.99
CA LYS A 553 -17.09 23.61 -5.80
C LYS A 553 -15.67 23.57 -5.28
N PRO A 554 -14.80 22.69 -5.81
CA PRO A 554 -13.41 22.56 -5.33
C PRO A 554 -12.61 23.88 -5.38
N GLU A 555 -12.94 24.82 -6.30
CA GLU A 555 -12.32 26.13 -6.35
C GLU A 555 -12.57 26.98 -5.10
N TRP A 556 -13.74 26.83 -4.48
CA TRP A 556 -14.07 27.51 -3.22
C TRP A 556 -13.12 27.10 -2.10
N LEU A 557 -12.73 25.81 -2.09
CA LEU A 557 -11.80 25.27 -1.12
C LEU A 557 -10.37 25.75 -1.36
N THR A 558 -9.90 25.75 -2.61
CA THR A 558 -8.55 26.21 -2.93
C THR A 558 -8.35 27.69 -2.59
N LYS A 559 -9.40 28.50 -2.75
CA LYS A 559 -9.38 29.91 -2.34
C LYS A 559 -9.24 30.06 -0.83
N ALA A 560 -9.97 29.26 -0.03
CA ALA A 560 -9.86 29.29 1.43
C ALA A 560 -8.42 29.00 1.89
N ILE A 561 -7.78 27.97 1.32
CA ILE A 561 -6.38 27.65 1.60
C ILE A 561 -5.46 28.76 1.08
N GLY A 562 -5.73 29.28 -0.12
CA GLY A 562 -4.96 30.35 -0.75
C GLY A 562 -4.88 31.61 0.11
N PHE A 563 -5.98 32.03 0.75
CA PHE A 563 -5.97 33.21 1.64
C PHE A 563 -5.02 33.04 2.82
N VAL A 564 -4.88 31.84 3.36
CA VAL A 564 -3.88 31.56 4.41
C VAL A 564 -2.46 31.65 3.87
N LEU A 565 -2.23 31.09 2.67
CA LEU A 565 -0.91 31.07 2.03
C LEU A 565 -0.49 32.48 1.53
N GLU A 566 -1.43 33.38 1.24
CA GLU A 566 -1.16 34.75 0.84
C GLU A 566 -1.11 35.74 2.03
N ASN A 567 -1.43 35.27 3.24
CA ASN A 567 -1.53 36.14 4.40
C ASN A 567 -0.15 36.64 4.86
N ARG A 568 0.12 37.92 4.65
CA ARG A 568 1.39 38.55 5.02
C ARG A 568 1.69 38.49 6.52
N ALA A 569 0.67 38.67 7.37
CA ALA A 569 0.85 38.63 8.81
C ALA A 569 1.28 37.25 9.30
N THR A 570 0.79 36.18 8.67
CA THR A 570 1.25 34.79 8.95
C THR A 570 2.70 34.60 8.49
N ALA A 571 3.06 35.13 7.32
CA ALA A 571 4.43 35.04 6.81
C ALA A 571 5.42 35.86 7.67
N GLU A 572 5.05 37.06 8.10
CA GLU A 572 5.86 37.88 9.01
C GLU A 572 6.05 37.26 10.40
N ARG A 573 5.14 36.38 10.82
CA ARG A 573 5.24 35.56 12.06
C ARG A 573 5.86 34.19 11.82
N GLU A 574 6.60 34.03 10.76
CA GLU A 574 7.31 32.77 10.44
C GLU A 574 6.38 31.54 10.37
N GLY A 575 5.17 31.74 9.85
CA GLY A 575 4.18 30.68 9.66
C GLY A 575 3.14 30.55 10.79
N ILE A 576 3.25 31.27 11.89
CA ILE A 576 2.28 31.18 12.98
C ILE A 576 1.00 31.90 12.61
N LEU A 577 -0.10 31.16 12.57
CA LEU A 577 -1.48 31.62 12.34
C LEU A 577 -2.28 31.47 13.63
N PRO A 578 -2.48 32.54 14.44
CA PRO A 578 -3.33 32.51 15.62
C PRO A 578 -4.80 32.35 15.24
N ASP A 579 -5.58 31.68 16.09
CA ASP A 579 -7.03 31.53 15.89
C ASP A 579 -7.77 32.88 15.91
N SER A 580 -7.24 33.87 16.60
CA SER A 580 -7.77 35.25 16.59
C SER A 580 -7.76 35.89 15.20
N ASP A 581 -6.88 35.44 14.31
CA ASP A 581 -6.71 36.03 12.99
C ASP A 581 -7.54 35.34 11.90
N LEU A 582 -8.13 34.18 12.19
CA LEU A 582 -8.89 33.36 11.24
C LEU A 582 -10.04 34.16 10.60
N HIS A 583 -10.73 35.04 11.40
CA HIS A 583 -11.78 35.85 10.88
C HIS A 583 -11.27 36.89 9.89
N THR A 584 -10.12 37.52 10.16
CA THR A 584 -9.48 38.48 9.23
C THR A 584 -9.03 37.81 7.94
N VAL A 585 -8.51 36.55 8.04
CA VAL A 585 -8.03 35.80 6.87
C VAL A 585 -9.17 35.34 5.99
N TRP A 586 -10.26 34.85 6.55
CA TRP A 586 -11.33 34.21 5.78
C TRP A 586 -12.59 35.03 5.58
N HIS A 587 -12.84 36.06 6.40
CA HIS A 587 -14.03 36.90 6.28
C HIS A 587 -13.67 38.32 5.88
N ASP A 588 -12.72 38.99 6.58
CA ASP A 588 -12.41 40.42 6.41
C ASP A 588 -11.22 40.67 5.45
N HIS A 589 -10.90 39.71 4.59
CA HIS A 589 -9.81 39.86 3.62
C HIS A 589 -10.02 41.01 2.62
N ALA A 590 -8.93 41.55 2.09
CA ALA A 590 -8.92 42.74 1.22
C ALA A 590 -9.44 42.51 -0.22
N PHE A 591 -9.89 41.30 -0.58
CA PHE A 591 -10.33 40.96 -1.93
C PHE A 591 -11.85 41.08 -2.07
N PRO A 592 -12.36 42.17 -2.72
CA PRO A 592 -13.79 42.53 -2.67
C PRO A 592 -14.72 41.57 -3.42
N ASN A 593 -14.20 40.86 -4.41
CA ASN A 593 -14.95 39.95 -5.28
C ASN A 593 -14.80 38.47 -4.91
N GLU A 594 -14.07 38.17 -3.84
CA GLU A 594 -13.82 36.80 -3.41
C GLU A 594 -14.78 36.32 -2.30
N PRO A 595 -15.03 35.03 -2.15
CA PRO A 595 -15.99 34.54 -1.19
C PRO A 595 -15.56 34.86 0.25
N ARG A 596 -16.53 35.26 1.08
CA ARG A 596 -16.36 35.41 2.52
C ARG A 596 -16.90 34.20 3.24
N TYR A 597 -16.11 33.65 4.12
CA TYR A 597 -16.41 32.37 4.79
C TYR A 597 -16.98 32.62 6.18
N ASP A 598 -18.00 31.84 6.54
CA ASP A 598 -18.59 31.88 7.88
C ASP A 598 -17.66 31.24 8.89
N SER A 599 -17.67 31.73 10.14
CA SER A 599 -16.82 31.23 11.21
C SER A 599 -17.08 29.78 11.59
N THR A 600 -18.25 29.24 11.29
CA THR A 600 -18.59 27.83 11.51
C THR A 600 -17.77 26.88 10.64
N LEU A 601 -17.20 27.37 9.54
CA LEU A 601 -16.37 26.60 8.58
C LEU A 601 -14.87 26.59 8.94
N TYR A 602 -14.42 27.43 9.88
CA TYR A 602 -12.99 27.54 10.19
C TYR A 602 -12.39 26.21 10.73
N PRO A 603 -13.06 25.45 11.60
CA PRO A 603 -12.56 24.14 12.03
C PRO A 603 -12.44 23.14 10.86
N PHE A 604 -13.38 23.17 9.91
CA PHE A 604 -13.34 22.35 8.69
C PHE A 604 -12.12 22.71 7.84
N PHE A 605 -11.86 24.01 7.58
CA PHE A 605 -10.68 24.42 6.80
C PHE A 605 -9.36 24.07 7.48
N LEU A 606 -9.24 24.30 8.78
CA LEU A 606 -8.04 23.93 9.54
C LEU A 606 -7.79 22.42 9.46
N ARG A 607 -8.82 21.62 9.69
CA ARG A 607 -8.71 20.15 9.60
C ARG A 607 -8.31 19.67 8.19
N LEU A 608 -8.86 20.35 7.18
CA LEU A 608 -8.51 20.04 5.81
C LEU A 608 -7.07 20.42 5.47
N MET A 609 -6.61 21.58 5.93
CA MET A 609 -5.22 22.01 5.79
C MET A 609 -4.24 21.07 6.50
N GLU A 610 -4.62 20.49 7.66
CA GLU A 610 -3.88 19.43 8.34
C GLU A 610 -3.81 18.17 7.46
N LYS A 611 -4.95 17.74 6.91
CA LYS A 611 -5.03 16.56 6.05
C LYS A 611 -4.19 16.68 4.77
N TYR A 612 -4.06 17.90 4.25
CA TYR A 612 -3.23 18.18 3.08
C TYR A 612 -1.77 18.56 3.40
N ASP A 613 -1.34 18.36 4.63
CA ASP A 613 0.02 18.67 5.08
C ASP A 613 0.41 20.15 4.85
N VAL A 614 -0.55 21.08 4.88
CA VAL A 614 -0.33 22.54 4.74
C VAL A 614 0.02 23.15 6.10
N CYS A 615 -0.63 22.73 7.15
CA CYS A 615 -0.39 23.23 8.51
C CYS A 615 -0.58 22.11 9.55
N TYR A 616 -0.21 22.43 10.80
CA TYR A 616 -0.54 21.61 11.97
C TYR A 616 -0.86 22.51 13.17
N ARG A 617 -1.65 22.00 14.12
CA ARG A 617 -1.99 22.71 15.37
C ARG A 617 -0.81 22.72 16.33
N LEU A 618 -0.51 23.89 16.89
CA LEU A 618 0.50 24.00 17.93
C LEU A 618 0.00 23.36 19.25
N PRO A 619 0.91 22.89 20.12
CA PRO A 619 0.54 22.19 21.35
C PRO A 619 -0.36 23.01 22.30
N GLU A 620 -0.23 24.33 22.29
CA GLU A 620 -1.06 25.26 23.10
C GLU A 620 -2.50 25.34 22.59
N GLY A 621 -2.76 24.91 21.34
CA GLY A 621 -4.10 24.78 20.78
C GLY A 621 -4.77 26.07 20.32
N ASP A 622 -4.11 27.22 20.41
CA ASP A 622 -4.62 28.56 20.05
C ASP A 622 -4.06 29.12 18.73
N ALA A 623 -3.22 28.34 18.05
CA ALA A 623 -2.61 28.70 16.78
C ALA A 623 -2.25 27.47 15.94
N SER A 624 -2.03 27.68 14.66
CA SER A 624 -1.49 26.67 13.71
C SER A 624 -0.18 27.15 13.11
N LEU A 625 0.73 26.22 12.78
CA LEU A 625 1.91 26.52 11.97
C LEU A 625 1.62 26.19 10.51
N VAL A 626 1.77 27.17 9.65
CA VAL A 626 1.69 27.04 8.18
C VAL A 626 3.10 26.78 7.65
N ALA A 627 3.37 25.54 7.25
CA ALA A 627 4.73 25.05 6.97
C ALA A 627 5.42 25.75 5.76
N GLN A 628 4.67 26.32 4.83
CA GLN A 628 5.20 27.08 3.69
C GLN A 628 5.82 28.41 4.08
N HIS A 629 5.48 28.95 5.24
CA HIS A 629 5.92 30.27 5.72
C HIS A 629 7.05 30.19 6.75
N VAL A 630 7.62 29.03 6.98
CA VAL A 630 8.80 28.90 7.85
C VAL A 630 9.98 29.71 7.31
N PRO A 631 10.93 30.17 8.17
CA PRO A 631 12.05 31.01 7.77
C PRO A 631 12.87 30.45 6.61
N GLN A 632 13.35 31.32 5.73
CA GLN A 632 14.27 30.93 4.65
C GLN A 632 15.66 30.60 5.19
N VAL A 633 16.07 31.32 6.21
CA VAL A 633 17.42 31.21 6.80
C VAL A 633 17.44 30.10 7.82
N ARG A 634 18.45 29.22 7.71
CA ARG A 634 18.66 28.15 8.68
C ARG A 634 18.98 28.74 10.06
N PRO A 635 18.23 28.40 11.10
CA PRO A 635 18.50 28.89 12.45
C PRO A 635 19.77 28.23 13.03
N PRO A 636 20.37 28.80 14.09
CA PRO A 636 21.39 28.10 14.87
C PRO A 636 20.80 26.80 15.42
N LEU A 637 21.50 25.68 15.19
CA LEU A 637 21.05 24.37 15.62
C LEU A 637 21.82 23.89 16.86
N PRO A 638 21.25 23.00 17.68
CA PRO A 638 21.90 22.45 18.88
C PRO A 638 23.20 21.71 18.59
N TRP A 639 23.33 21.10 17.40
CA TRP A 639 24.55 20.45 16.90
C TRP A 639 24.59 20.43 15.37
N GLN A 640 25.77 20.16 14.82
CA GLN A 640 26.01 20.03 13.37
C GLN A 640 26.44 18.59 13.04
N PRO A 641 26.18 18.09 11.81
CA PRO A 641 26.54 16.72 11.42
C PRO A 641 28.01 16.35 11.49
N ASP A 642 28.88 17.35 11.34
CA ASP A 642 30.35 17.24 11.39
C ASP A 642 30.97 17.40 12.80
N GLU A 643 30.16 17.76 13.79
CA GLU A 643 30.61 17.80 15.21
C GLU A 643 30.59 16.39 15.81
N GLU A 644 31.38 16.15 16.85
CA GLU A 644 31.33 14.89 17.60
C GLU A 644 29.97 14.74 18.31
N PRO A 645 29.39 13.53 18.35
CA PRO A 645 28.15 13.28 19.10
C PRO A 645 28.34 13.59 20.60
N LYS A 646 27.25 13.92 21.27
CA LYS A 646 27.23 14.11 22.72
C LYS A 646 27.79 12.86 23.46
N PRO A 647 28.41 13.00 24.64
CA PRO A 647 28.90 11.85 25.40
C PRO A 647 27.82 10.77 25.56
N ASN A 648 28.21 9.52 25.34
CA ASN A 648 27.35 8.34 25.39
C ASN A 648 26.21 8.30 24.31
N GLN A 649 26.27 9.16 23.31
CA GLN A 649 25.36 9.14 22.17
C GLN A 649 26.10 8.73 20.89
N ARG A 650 25.35 8.26 19.91
CA ARG A 650 25.83 7.95 18.56
C ARG A 650 25.05 8.77 17.55
N ARG A 651 25.68 9.05 16.43
CA ARG A 651 25.00 9.69 15.28
C ARG A 651 24.89 8.72 14.14
N LEU A 652 23.71 8.63 13.56
CA LEU A 652 23.42 7.85 12.37
C LEU A 652 22.98 8.80 11.26
N GLY A 653 23.52 8.58 10.05
CA GLY A 653 23.16 9.36 8.86
C GLY A 653 22.55 8.50 7.77
N MET A 654 21.58 9.05 7.07
CA MET A 654 20.97 8.48 5.86
C MET A 654 20.72 9.60 4.86
N VAL A 655 20.84 9.29 3.59
CA VAL A 655 20.56 10.25 2.52
C VAL A 655 19.58 9.62 1.53
N CYS A 656 18.48 10.30 1.29
CA CYS A 656 17.59 10.00 0.17
C CYS A 656 18.03 10.80 -1.04
N VAL A 657 18.48 10.12 -2.07
CA VAL A 657 18.87 10.72 -3.36
C VAL A 657 17.67 10.62 -4.29
N MET A 658 17.29 11.74 -4.91
CA MET A 658 16.13 11.82 -5.81
C MET A 658 16.55 12.41 -7.15
N ASP A 659 16.01 11.90 -8.24
CA ASP A 659 16.23 12.49 -9.58
C ASP A 659 15.66 13.92 -9.65
N GLN A 660 14.57 14.15 -8.96
CA GLN A 660 13.86 15.43 -8.88
C GLN A 660 13.35 15.65 -7.46
N ILE A 661 13.43 16.90 -7.00
CA ILE A 661 12.89 17.27 -5.69
C ILE A 661 11.45 17.77 -5.88
N PRO A 662 10.47 17.09 -5.24
CA PRO A 662 9.09 17.57 -5.28
C PRO A 662 8.93 18.90 -4.53
N GLU A 663 8.19 19.83 -5.13
CA GLU A 663 7.72 21.01 -4.40
C GLU A 663 6.82 20.56 -3.25
N GLY A 664 7.06 21.10 -2.06
CA GLY A 664 6.34 20.71 -0.85
C GLY A 664 7.01 19.63 -0.01
N LEU A 665 8.10 18.98 -0.45
CA LEU A 665 8.78 17.92 0.30
C LEU A 665 9.11 18.34 1.74
N VAL A 666 9.79 19.46 1.93
CA VAL A 666 10.20 19.93 3.26
C VAL A 666 8.99 20.42 4.09
N PRO A 667 8.09 21.29 3.59
CA PRO A 667 6.89 21.66 4.30
C PRO A 667 6.04 20.47 4.76
N TRP A 668 5.84 19.47 3.89
CA TRP A 668 5.04 18.30 4.26
C TRP A 668 5.74 17.40 5.26
N MET A 669 7.07 17.27 5.18
CA MET A 669 7.84 16.58 6.22
C MET A 669 7.75 17.31 7.56
N ILE A 670 7.75 18.66 7.59
CA ILE A 670 7.54 19.44 8.82
C ILE A 670 6.19 19.08 9.44
N VAL A 671 5.13 19.04 8.63
CA VAL A 671 3.79 18.70 9.13
C VAL A 671 3.72 17.24 9.60
N ARG A 672 4.29 16.29 8.83
CA ARG A 672 4.27 14.85 9.20
C ARG A 672 5.11 14.50 10.43
N THR A 673 6.07 15.37 10.78
CA THR A 673 6.96 15.17 11.94
C THR A 673 6.72 16.19 13.06
N HIS A 674 5.60 16.91 13.06
CA HIS A 674 5.31 17.97 14.01
C HIS A 674 5.32 17.53 15.49
N ASP A 675 4.95 16.27 15.77
CA ASP A 675 5.02 15.69 17.12
C ASP A 675 6.45 15.69 17.71
N TYR A 676 7.45 15.82 16.84
CA TYR A 676 8.87 15.86 17.20
C TYR A 676 9.49 17.24 17.01
N ALA A 677 8.69 18.27 16.77
CA ALA A 677 9.19 19.63 16.56
C ALA A 677 10.02 20.10 17.78
N TYR A 678 11.24 20.60 17.53
CA TYR A 678 12.10 21.10 18.58
C TYR A 678 11.64 22.49 19.04
N PRO A 679 11.14 22.65 20.29
CA PRO A 679 10.58 23.92 20.75
C PRO A 679 11.66 24.93 21.10
N VAL A 680 11.53 26.17 20.62
CA VAL A 680 12.35 27.33 21.01
C VAL A 680 11.42 28.51 21.32
N GLY A 681 11.05 28.69 22.56
CA GLY A 681 10.03 29.65 22.96
C GLY A 681 8.68 29.28 22.34
N LYS A 682 8.12 30.20 21.53
CA LYS A 682 6.88 29.95 20.75
C LYS A 682 7.11 29.42 19.35
N HIS A 683 8.35 29.20 18.93
CA HIS A 683 8.72 28.74 17.61
C HIS A 683 9.31 27.34 17.66
N SER A 684 9.46 26.72 16.50
CA SER A 684 10.15 25.43 16.30
C SER A 684 11.34 25.64 15.38
N LEU A 685 12.36 24.80 15.47
CA LEU A 685 13.54 24.89 14.60
C LEU A 685 13.24 24.31 13.21
N HIS A 686 12.40 25.04 12.47
CA HIS A 686 12.05 24.73 11.07
C HIS A 686 12.59 25.84 10.16
N TRP A 687 12.97 25.47 8.92
CA TRP A 687 13.32 26.41 7.85
C TRP A 687 12.96 25.83 6.49
N GLN A 688 12.90 26.62 5.44
CA GLN A 688 12.42 26.19 4.12
C GLN A 688 13.17 24.99 3.52
N LYS A 689 14.41 24.73 3.94
CA LYS A 689 15.23 23.62 3.46
C LYS A 689 15.42 22.51 4.48
N GLY A 690 14.76 22.59 5.66
CA GLY A 690 14.92 21.54 6.64
C GLY A 690 14.25 21.79 7.98
N MET A 691 14.57 20.93 8.91
CA MET A 691 14.01 20.93 10.25
C MET A 691 14.95 20.28 11.24
N PHE A 692 14.89 20.71 12.49
CA PHE A 692 15.52 20.06 13.62
C PHE A 692 14.44 19.55 14.56
N LEU A 693 14.53 18.28 14.90
CA LEU A 693 13.49 17.53 15.62
C LEU A 693 14.04 17.01 16.94
N ARG A 694 13.18 16.85 17.91
CA ARG A 694 13.50 16.24 19.20
C ARG A 694 12.39 15.28 19.60
N ASN A 695 12.82 14.09 19.94
CA ASN A 695 11.99 13.15 20.67
C ASN A 695 12.67 12.93 22.02
N ASP A 696 11.96 13.15 23.12
CA ASP A 696 12.52 13.07 24.46
C ASP A 696 13.10 11.68 24.81
N ARG A 697 12.78 10.66 24.00
CA ARG A 697 13.21 9.28 24.19
C ARG A 697 14.16 8.77 23.11
N HIS A 698 13.96 9.21 21.87
CA HIS A 698 14.72 8.73 20.72
C HIS A 698 15.82 9.71 20.30
N GLY A 699 15.98 10.80 21.03
CA GLY A 699 17.05 11.76 20.81
C GLY A 699 16.65 12.89 19.87
N GLU A 700 17.63 13.45 19.19
CA GLU A 700 17.49 14.60 18.32
C GLU A 700 17.78 14.20 16.87
N ALA A 701 17.14 14.88 15.92
CA ALA A 701 17.36 14.63 14.50
C ALA A 701 17.42 15.94 13.72
N MET A 702 18.21 15.95 12.66
CA MET A 702 18.30 17.03 11.69
C MET A 702 17.97 16.48 10.31
N LEU A 703 17.05 17.13 9.62
CA LEU A 703 16.70 16.84 8.24
C LEU A 703 16.95 18.07 7.39
N GLU A 704 17.64 17.91 6.27
CA GLU A 704 18.00 19.05 5.41
C GLU A 704 18.07 18.66 3.94
N LEU A 705 17.45 19.47 3.10
CA LEU A 705 17.53 19.35 1.65
C LEU A 705 18.77 20.07 1.12
N ARG A 706 19.66 19.36 0.44
CA ARG A 706 20.88 19.85 -0.21
C ARG A 706 20.93 19.43 -1.68
N GLY A 707 20.57 20.32 -2.58
CA GLY A 707 20.45 19.99 -4.00
C GLY A 707 19.38 18.92 -4.23
N ARG A 708 19.79 17.75 -4.74
CA ARG A 708 18.90 16.59 -5.00
C ARG A 708 18.93 15.55 -3.88
N GLU A 709 19.52 15.88 -2.75
CA GLU A 709 19.73 14.97 -1.63
C GLU A 709 18.97 15.46 -0.40
N PHE A 710 18.16 14.60 0.18
CA PHE A 710 17.52 14.85 1.47
C PHE A 710 18.29 14.11 2.55
N HIS A 711 19.05 14.87 3.33
CA HIS A 711 19.93 14.39 4.39
C HIS A 711 19.14 14.24 5.68
N MET A 712 19.28 13.12 6.34
CA MET A 712 18.68 12.82 7.64
C MET A 712 19.78 12.37 8.58
N TYR A 713 19.85 12.98 9.75
CA TYR A 713 20.77 12.61 10.82
C TYR A 713 20.00 12.47 12.12
N ALA A 714 20.25 11.41 12.86
CA ALA A 714 19.68 11.20 14.17
C ALA A 714 20.81 11.00 15.19
N GLU A 715 20.71 11.66 16.35
CA GLU A 715 21.66 11.57 17.45
C GLU A 715 20.93 11.15 18.73
N ALA A 716 21.35 10.00 19.27
CA ALA A 716 20.77 9.40 20.46
C ALA A 716 21.70 8.30 21.01
N VAL A 717 21.35 7.73 22.13
CA VAL A 717 21.93 6.45 22.59
C VAL A 717 21.61 5.34 21.56
N TRP A 718 20.39 5.35 21.01
CA TRP A 718 19.90 4.43 20.00
C TRP A 718 19.28 5.19 18.83
N PRO A 719 20.09 5.81 17.94
CA PRO A 719 19.61 6.68 16.88
C PRO A 719 18.82 5.95 15.80
N GLU A 720 18.96 4.62 15.72
CA GLU A 720 18.27 3.75 14.77
C GLU A 720 16.75 3.88 14.88
N TYR A 721 16.24 4.04 16.08
CA TYR A 721 14.81 4.16 16.32
C TYR A 721 14.22 5.42 15.66
N PHE A 722 14.85 6.56 15.92
CA PHE A 722 14.37 7.81 15.34
C PHE A 722 14.60 7.85 13.83
N MET A 723 15.73 7.35 13.36
CA MET A 723 16.03 7.27 11.93
C MET A 723 15.00 6.44 11.16
N ASN A 724 14.54 5.30 11.72
CA ASN A 724 13.55 4.47 11.06
C ASN A 724 12.17 5.16 10.98
N ILE A 725 11.74 5.85 12.04
CA ILE A 725 10.52 6.66 12.01
C ILE A 725 10.60 7.68 10.86
N LEU A 726 11.71 8.40 10.76
CA LEU A 726 11.93 9.41 9.73
C LEU A 726 11.98 8.80 8.33
N HIS A 727 12.67 7.66 8.18
CA HIS A 727 12.73 6.92 6.92
C HIS A 727 11.35 6.46 6.45
N GLN A 728 10.56 5.84 7.33
CA GLN A 728 9.20 5.39 7.00
C GLN A 728 8.28 6.57 6.66
N THR A 729 8.37 7.66 7.43
CA THR A 729 7.59 8.87 7.17
C THR A 729 7.89 9.44 5.79
N LEU A 730 9.18 9.56 5.44
CA LEU A 730 9.60 10.05 4.12
C LEU A 730 9.20 9.10 3.00
N SER A 731 9.42 7.80 3.17
CA SER A 731 9.05 6.78 2.18
C SER A 731 7.54 6.81 1.90
N LYS A 732 6.72 6.86 2.95
CA LYS A 732 5.27 6.95 2.81
C LYS A 732 4.85 8.26 2.16
N LEU A 733 5.44 9.39 2.58
CA LEU A 733 5.17 10.68 1.95
C LEU A 733 5.43 10.66 0.44
N ILE A 734 6.55 10.05 0.01
CA ILE A 734 6.89 9.91 -1.40
C ILE A 734 5.88 9.02 -2.12
N THR A 735 5.58 7.84 -1.58
CA THR A 735 4.66 6.87 -2.21
C THR A 735 3.25 7.42 -2.35
N ASP A 736 2.74 8.07 -1.31
CA ASP A 736 1.36 8.59 -1.29
C ASP A 736 1.19 9.80 -2.23
N ASN A 737 2.21 10.63 -2.37
CA ASN A 737 2.06 11.92 -3.03
C ASN A 737 2.77 12.04 -4.37
N TRP A 738 3.80 11.26 -4.64
CA TRP A 738 4.62 11.40 -5.84
C TRP A 738 4.91 10.05 -6.51
N PRO A 739 3.89 9.40 -7.10
CA PRO A 739 4.06 8.10 -7.78
C PRO A 739 5.07 8.17 -8.93
N GLY A 740 5.30 9.33 -9.52
CA GLY A 740 6.33 9.53 -10.55
C GLY A 740 7.77 9.43 -10.04
N LEU A 741 7.99 9.35 -8.72
CA LEU A 741 9.31 9.06 -8.13
C LEU A 741 9.57 7.55 -7.98
N GLU A 742 8.61 6.70 -8.20
CA GLU A 742 8.81 5.25 -8.10
C GLU A 742 9.96 4.79 -8.99
N GLY A 743 10.94 4.10 -8.41
CA GLY A 743 12.18 3.70 -9.10
C GLY A 743 13.16 4.83 -9.41
N ARG A 744 12.91 6.07 -8.96
CA ARG A 744 13.73 7.27 -9.22
C ARG A 744 14.26 7.94 -7.96
N TYR A 745 14.16 7.28 -6.84
CA TYR A 745 14.81 7.65 -5.59
C TYR A 745 15.45 6.43 -4.94
N SER A 746 16.50 6.67 -4.17
CA SER A 746 17.16 5.62 -3.42
C SER A 746 17.64 6.14 -2.07
N PHE A 747 17.67 5.25 -1.09
CA PHE A 747 18.26 5.55 0.22
C PHE A 747 19.66 5.02 0.27
N THR A 748 20.58 5.86 0.75
CA THR A 748 21.99 5.52 0.90
C THR A 748 22.45 5.75 2.33
N VAL A 749 23.37 4.91 2.79
CA VAL A 749 24.05 5.07 4.08
C VAL A 749 25.51 5.43 3.89
N PRO A 750 26.08 6.30 4.72
CA PRO A 750 27.48 6.70 4.60
C PRO A 750 28.42 5.53 4.97
N CYS A 751 29.63 5.58 4.42
CA CYS A 751 30.74 4.73 4.85
C CYS A 751 31.05 5.01 6.32
N LYS A 752 31.34 3.95 7.10
CA LYS A 752 31.70 4.10 8.53
C LYS A 752 33.08 4.75 8.79
N ASN A 753 33.88 4.91 7.78
CA ASN A 753 35.10 5.70 7.89
C ASN A 753 34.76 7.20 7.86
N ASN A 754 34.89 7.88 9.00
CA ASN A 754 34.49 9.28 9.19
C ASN A 754 35.18 10.26 8.22
N SER A 755 36.32 9.90 7.63
CA SER A 755 37.00 10.72 6.63
C SER A 755 36.57 10.39 5.19
N CYS A 756 35.63 9.47 4.98
CA CYS A 756 35.22 8.99 3.67
C CYS A 756 33.83 9.48 3.31
N GLU A 757 33.68 10.15 2.18
CA GLU A 757 32.40 10.53 1.61
C GLU A 757 31.71 9.41 0.82
N GLY A 758 32.18 8.16 0.91
CA GLY A 758 31.57 7.01 0.24
C GLY A 758 30.21 6.70 0.83
N ARG A 759 29.28 6.23 -0.02
CA ARG A 759 27.93 5.84 0.37
C ARG A 759 27.57 4.50 -0.27
N PHE A 760 26.63 3.80 0.34
CA PHE A 760 26.12 2.53 -0.10
C PHE A 760 24.61 2.61 -0.24
N GLU A 761 24.07 2.12 -1.33
CA GLU A 761 22.63 2.02 -1.54
C GLU A 761 22.07 0.86 -0.70
N ILE A 762 21.02 1.14 0.08
CA ILE A 762 20.42 0.15 1.00
C ILE A 762 19.89 -1.06 0.23
N ALA A 763 19.25 -0.85 -0.93
CA ALA A 763 18.74 -1.94 -1.76
C ALA A 763 19.87 -2.86 -2.24
N ALA A 764 20.96 -2.30 -2.74
CA ALA A 764 22.13 -3.08 -3.17
C ALA A 764 22.81 -3.84 -2.02
N LEU A 765 22.88 -3.24 -0.82
CA LEU A 765 23.39 -3.93 0.36
C LEU A 765 22.54 -5.15 0.74
N ARG A 766 21.20 -5.05 0.58
CA ARG A 766 20.29 -6.17 0.82
C ARG A 766 20.49 -7.30 -0.18
N ASP A 767 20.68 -6.97 -1.46
CA ASP A 767 20.94 -7.95 -2.50
C ASP A 767 22.22 -8.72 -2.23
N PHE A 768 23.34 -8.06 -1.89
CA PHE A 768 24.59 -8.71 -1.49
C PHE A 768 24.42 -9.62 -0.27
N LEU A 769 23.67 -9.16 0.73
CA LEU A 769 23.41 -9.98 1.92
C LEU A 769 22.59 -11.24 1.59
N ASN A 770 21.61 -11.13 0.69
CA ASN A 770 20.80 -12.27 0.21
C ASN A 770 21.64 -13.27 -0.62
N GLU A 771 22.69 -12.80 -1.31
CA GLU A 771 23.67 -13.62 -2.02
C GLU A 771 24.67 -14.30 -1.09
N GLY A 772 24.66 -13.93 0.20
CA GLY A 772 25.52 -14.51 1.25
C GLY A 772 26.80 -13.74 1.51
N ASP A 773 26.96 -12.56 0.95
CA ASP A 773 28.09 -11.68 1.20
C ASP A 773 27.92 -10.94 2.54
N GLU A 774 28.90 -11.05 3.44
CA GLU A 774 28.89 -10.36 4.74
C GLU A 774 29.61 -9.01 4.70
N THR A 775 30.43 -8.76 3.69
CA THR A 775 31.25 -7.54 3.59
C THR A 775 31.24 -6.94 2.20
N ILE A 776 31.22 -5.62 2.13
CA ILE A 776 31.36 -4.86 0.89
C ILE A 776 32.56 -3.91 0.95
N ARG A 777 33.20 -3.65 -0.17
CA ARG A 777 34.31 -2.70 -0.25
C ARG A 777 33.82 -1.31 -0.64
N CYS A 778 34.15 -0.30 0.15
CA CYS A 778 33.85 1.08 -0.21
C CYS A 778 34.58 1.48 -1.50
N GLN A 779 33.87 2.06 -2.44
CA GLN A 779 34.46 2.48 -3.73
C GLN A 779 35.43 3.65 -3.58
N LYS A 780 35.25 4.52 -2.55
CA LYS A 780 36.10 5.69 -2.30
C LYS A 780 37.31 5.36 -1.44
N CYS A 781 37.16 4.90 -0.21
CA CYS A 781 38.30 4.60 0.68
C CYS A 781 38.86 3.19 0.52
N ARG A 782 38.19 2.31 -0.23
CA ARG A 782 38.55 0.90 -0.46
C ARG A 782 38.58 0.00 0.79
N GLU A 783 38.20 0.49 1.95
CA GLU A 783 38.04 -0.31 3.15
C GLU A 783 36.85 -1.28 3.01
N ARG A 784 36.99 -2.48 3.62
CA ARG A 784 35.91 -3.42 3.75
C ARG A 784 34.99 -2.99 4.88
N GLN A 785 33.69 -2.90 4.59
CA GLN A 785 32.65 -2.59 5.53
C GLN A 785 31.77 -3.83 5.74
N ASN A 786 31.34 -4.05 6.97
CA ASN A 786 30.39 -5.12 7.28
C ASN A 786 28.99 -4.66 6.82
N ILE A 787 28.33 -5.45 5.95
CA ILE A 787 27.02 -5.12 5.37
C ILE A 787 25.96 -5.06 6.46
N ILE A 788 25.98 -5.99 7.40
CA ILE A 788 25.03 -6.03 8.52
C ILE A 788 25.15 -4.78 9.37
N GLU A 789 26.36 -4.33 9.62
CA GLU A 789 26.58 -3.10 10.38
C GLU A 789 26.19 -1.83 9.64
N LEU A 790 26.31 -1.80 8.29
CA LEU A 790 25.83 -0.70 7.47
C LEU A 790 24.31 -0.64 7.45
N LEU A 791 23.66 -1.80 7.44
CA LEU A 791 22.21 -1.94 7.44
C LEU A 791 21.59 -1.87 8.84
N TYR A 792 22.41 -1.85 9.90
CA TYR A 792 21.91 -1.83 11.28
C TYR A 792 21.06 -0.58 11.53
N GLY A 793 19.79 -0.79 11.84
CA GLY A 793 18.80 0.28 12.00
C GLY A 793 17.92 0.54 10.77
N PHE A 794 18.18 -0.13 9.64
CA PHE A 794 17.46 0.11 8.37
C PHE A 794 16.77 -1.14 7.77
N GLU A 795 16.70 -2.25 8.52
CA GLU A 795 16.19 -3.51 7.99
C GLU A 795 14.92 -4.03 8.63
N ASP A 796 14.00 -4.49 7.73
CA ASP A 796 13.04 -5.55 8.00
C ASP A 796 13.72 -6.91 7.78
N ARG A 797 14.35 -7.46 8.80
CA ARG A 797 15.00 -8.79 8.68
C ARG A 797 14.02 -9.92 9.02
N PRO A 798 14.10 -11.07 8.32
CA PRO A 798 13.43 -12.29 8.74
C PRO A 798 13.85 -12.68 10.16
N ILE A 799 12.89 -13.08 10.99
CA ILE A 799 13.08 -13.41 12.42
C ILE A 799 14.17 -14.48 12.63
N ASP A 800 14.29 -15.45 11.71
CA ASP A 800 15.26 -16.54 11.80
C ASP A 800 16.71 -16.08 11.62
N VAL A 801 16.98 -15.01 10.85
CA VAL A 801 18.30 -14.42 10.69
C VAL A 801 18.71 -13.65 11.94
N GLN A 802 17.77 -12.83 12.48
CA GLN A 802 18.01 -12.09 13.73
C GLN A 802 18.22 -13.03 14.93
N LEU A 803 17.40 -14.08 15.05
CA LEU A 803 17.54 -15.09 16.10
C LEU A 803 18.84 -15.92 15.98
N ARG A 804 19.35 -16.15 14.77
CA ARG A 804 20.61 -16.87 14.57
C ARG A 804 21.80 -16.00 15.02
N GLU A 805 21.88 -14.74 14.64
CA GLU A 805 22.93 -13.82 15.09
C GLU A 805 22.84 -13.53 16.58
N ILE A 806 21.64 -13.40 17.11
CA ILE A 806 21.38 -13.33 18.54
C ILE A 806 21.89 -14.59 19.22
N ASN A 807 21.62 -15.77 18.72
CA ASN A 807 22.10 -17.04 19.28
C ASN A 807 23.60 -17.28 19.14
N GLU A 808 24.26 -16.83 18.08
CA GLU A 808 25.71 -16.99 17.86
C GLU A 808 26.56 -16.01 18.68
N ARG A 809 26.06 -14.79 18.92
CA ARG A 809 26.67 -13.81 19.84
C ARG A 809 26.32 -14.08 21.32
N LEU A 810 25.49 -15.06 21.58
CA LEU A 810 24.81 -15.34 22.84
C LEU A 810 25.54 -16.34 23.76
N ALA A 811 26.87 -16.24 23.98
CA ALA A 811 27.59 -16.99 25.02
C ALA A 811 27.48 -16.41 26.47
N GLY A 812 26.42 -15.65 26.80
CA GLY A 812 26.13 -15.12 28.14
C GLY A 812 24.62 -14.76 28.31
N MET A 813 23.80 -15.68 28.86
CA MET A 813 22.34 -15.70 28.65
C MET A 813 21.48 -14.62 29.32
N ASP A 814 21.89 -14.00 30.44
CA ASP A 814 21.00 -13.15 31.25
C ASP A 814 20.90 -11.69 30.76
N SER A 815 21.99 -11.12 30.24
CA SER A 815 21.99 -9.73 29.76
C SER A 815 21.26 -9.49 28.44
N ARG A 816 20.85 -10.50 27.77
CA ARG A 816 20.36 -10.51 26.38
C ARG A 816 18.87 -10.58 26.24
N MET A 817 18.19 -11.29 27.12
CA MET A 817 16.73 -11.22 27.25
C MET A 817 16.33 -9.79 27.63
N ALA A 818 17.08 -9.21 28.58
CA ALA A 818 16.92 -7.83 28.98
C ALA A 818 17.13 -6.87 27.80
N ASN A 819 18.18 -7.04 27.01
CA ASN A 819 18.47 -6.19 25.82
C ASN A 819 17.43 -6.34 24.72
N TYR A 820 16.96 -7.56 24.43
CA TYR A 820 15.92 -7.80 23.42
C TYR A 820 14.57 -7.23 23.86
N PHE A 821 14.17 -7.49 25.08
CA PHE A 821 12.96 -6.92 25.67
C PHE A 821 13.03 -5.40 25.71
N MET A 822 14.17 -4.85 26.12
CA MET A 822 14.41 -3.40 26.13
C MET A 822 14.33 -2.80 24.73
N ALA A 823 14.96 -3.41 23.73
CA ALA A 823 14.88 -2.93 22.34
C ALA A 823 13.44 -2.90 21.84
N THR A 824 12.64 -3.93 22.16
CA THR A 824 11.23 -3.99 21.80
C THR A 824 10.43 -2.94 22.57
N MET A 825 10.66 -2.79 23.86
CA MET A 825 9.96 -1.80 24.70
C MET A 825 10.36 -0.36 24.33
N HIS A 826 11.57 -0.12 23.88
CA HIS A 826 11.99 1.18 23.34
C HIS A 826 11.28 1.47 22.00
N ALA A 827 11.11 0.47 21.13
CA ALA A 827 10.40 0.65 19.86
C ALA A 827 8.94 1.12 20.04
N ILE A 828 8.32 0.85 21.18
CA ILE A 828 6.93 1.24 21.52
C ILE A 828 6.87 2.22 22.72
N ALA A 829 7.96 2.90 23.05
CA ALA A 829 8.11 3.65 24.29
C ALA A 829 7.31 4.94 24.38
N ASP A 830 7.00 5.59 23.25
CA ASP A 830 6.35 6.90 23.23
C ASP A 830 4.99 6.93 23.93
N GLU A 831 4.30 5.81 23.98
CA GLU A 831 2.97 5.69 24.57
C GLU A 831 2.96 5.13 26.00
N ALA A 832 4.10 4.67 26.51
CA ALA A 832 4.18 4.07 27.86
C ALA A 832 3.85 5.01 29.01
N LYS A 833 3.98 6.32 28.77
CA LYS A 833 3.57 7.32 29.78
C LYS A 833 2.06 7.40 29.92
N ASN A 834 1.30 7.02 28.91
CA ASN A 834 -0.15 7.17 28.85
C ASN A 834 -0.88 5.88 29.25
N ALA A 835 -0.41 4.70 28.81
CA ALA A 835 -1.04 3.42 29.13
C ALA A 835 -0.08 2.23 29.00
N PRO A 836 -0.39 1.07 29.66
CA PRO A 836 0.34 -0.18 29.47
C PRO A 836 0.33 -0.67 28.02
N ARG A 837 1.40 -1.32 27.60
CA ARG A 837 1.62 -1.76 26.22
C ARG A 837 1.45 -3.26 26.01
N LEU A 838 1.63 -4.08 27.04
CA LEU A 838 1.57 -5.53 26.95
C LEU A 838 0.22 -6.06 27.43
N PHE A 839 -0.41 -6.89 26.62
CA PHE A 839 -1.73 -7.48 26.93
C PHE A 839 -1.96 -8.77 26.14
N THR A 840 -2.91 -9.57 26.63
CA THR A 840 -3.44 -10.74 25.93
C THR A 840 -4.96 -10.78 26.03
N PHE A 841 -5.58 -11.69 25.26
CA PHE A 841 -7.01 -11.96 25.31
C PHE A 841 -7.26 -13.33 25.94
N SER A 842 -8.31 -13.43 26.75
CA SER A 842 -8.77 -14.70 27.24
C SER A 842 -10.30 -14.80 27.22
N LYS A 843 -10.80 -16.02 27.40
CA LYS A 843 -12.24 -16.27 27.54
C LYS A 843 -12.72 -15.82 28.90
N THR A 844 -13.94 -15.30 28.96
CA THR A 844 -14.61 -14.99 30.24
C THR A 844 -15.21 -16.25 30.90
N ASP A 845 -15.50 -17.29 30.11
CA ASP A 845 -16.03 -18.59 30.56
C ASP A 845 -15.40 -19.69 29.69
N GLU A 846 -14.87 -20.74 30.31
CA GLU A 846 -14.23 -21.87 29.61
C GLU A 846 -15.21 -22.67 28.72
N LYS A 847 -16.51 -22.50 28.89
CA LYS A 847 -17.54 -23.29 28.18
C LYS A 847 -17.83 -22.82 26.76
N TRP A 848 -17.49 -21.57 26.38
CA TRP A 848 -17.78 -21.14 25.02
C TRP A 848 -16.67 -21.52 24.01
N SER A 849 -17.09 -21.82 22.79
CA SER A 849 -16.18 -22.26 21.74
C SER A 849 -15.64 -21.11 20.91
N LEU A 850 -14.50 -21.29 20.23
CA LEU A 850 -13.92 -20.32 19.31
C LEU A 850 -14.85 -19.94 18.14
N LYS A 851 -15.93 -20.71 17.88
CA LYS A 851 -16.97 -20.34 16.89
C LYS A 851 -17.82 -19.16 17.32
N GLN A 852 -17.88 -18.87 18.62
CA GLN A 852 -18.67 -17.78 19.22
C GLN A 852 -17.80 -16.55 19.57
N LEU A 853 -16.62 -16.46 18.98
CA LEU A 853 -15.54 -15.55 19.37
C LEU A 853 -15.99 -14.08 19.55
N PHE A 854 -16.80 -13.57 18.63
CA PHE A 854 -17.22 -12.17 18.63
C PHE A 854 -18.61 -11.91 19.23
N SER A 855 -19.32 -12.96 19.56
CA SER A 855 -20.68 -12.88 20.14
C SER A 855 -20.70 -12.96 21.67
N GLN A 856 -19.57 -13.32 22.28
CA GLN A 856 -19.42 -13.46 23.74
C GLN A 856 -18.45 -12.43 24.30
N PRO A 857 -18.60 -12.03 25.57
CA PRO A 857 -17.63 -11.12 26.21
C PRO A 857 -16.22 -11.73 26.23
N MET A 858 -15.23 -10.89 25.98
CA MET A 858 -13.80 -11.25 26.05
C MET A 858 -13.13 -10.56 27.23
N LYS A 859 -12.10 -11.17 27.77
CA LYS A 859 -11.24 -10.62 28.80
C LYS A 859 -9.95 -10.11 28.18
N LEU A 860 -9.69 -8.81 28.26
CA LEU A 860 -8.41 -8.19 27.96
C LEU A 860 -7.57 -8.23 29.22
N GLN A 861 -6.45 -8.93 29.19
CA GLN A 861 -5.53 -9.13 30.30
C GLN A 861 -4.26 -8.28 30.10
N LEU A 862 -3.97 -7.40 31.04
CA LEU A 862 -2.74 -6.61 31.05
C LEU A 862 -1.57 -7.40 31.65
N TRP A 863 -0.36 -7.08 31.17
CA TRP A 863 0.88 -7.70 31.61
C TRP A 863 1.80 -6.66 32.26
N CYS A 864 2.49 -7.08 33.30
CA CYS A 864 3.58 -6.34 33.92
C CYS A 864 4.76 -6.22 32.94
N GLU A 865 5.31 -5.03 32.80
CA GLU A 865 6.40 -4.73 31.86
C GLU A 865 7.80 -4.85 32.52
N ALA A 866 7.93 -5.75 33.50
CA ALA A 866 9.22 -6.00 34.15
C ALA A 866 10.23 -6.61 33.17
N GLU A 867 11.43 -6.10 33.16
CA GLU A 867 12.49 -6.38 32.18
C GLU A 867 12.84 -7.86 32.04
N ASN A 868 12.95 -8.54 33.15
CA ASN A 868 13.34 -9.96 33.19
C ASN A 868 12.20 -10.90 33.55
N CYS A 869 11.00 -10.36 33.78
CA CYS A 869 9.89 -11.12 34.30
C CYS A 869 8.49 -10.57 33.89
N PRO A 870 8.22 -10.40 32.58
CA PRO A 870 6.89 -10.00 32.12
C PRO A 870 5.87 -11.11 32.41
N HIS A 871 4.75 -10.77 33.07
CA HIS A 871 3.72 -11.71 33.49
C HIS A 871 2.33 -11.07 33.57
N PRO A 872 1.23 -11.83 33.56
CA PRO A 872 -0.12 -11.31 33.76
C PRO A 872 -0.30 -10.66 35.14
N VAL A 873 -1.05 -9.58 35.25
CA VAL A 873 -1.23 -8.78 36.51
C VAL A 873 -2.27 -9.39 37.43
N GLU A 874 -3.32 -10.01 36.90
CA GLU A 874 -4.52 -10.46 37.65
C GLU A 874 -4.22 -11.35 38.87
N GLU A 875 -3.22 -12.18 38.78
CA GLU A 875 -2.90 -13.15 39.85
C GLU A 875 -2.14 -12.50 41.01
N GLU A 876 -1.50 -11.35 40.80
CA GLU A 876 -0.85 -10.58 41.87
C GLU A 876 -1.83 -9.71 42.63
N GLU A 877 -2.80 -9.10 41.93
CA GLU A 877 -3.84 -8.25 42.53
C GLU A 877 -5.23 -8.73 42.06
N PRO A 878 -5.90 -9.61 42.83
CA PRO A 878 -7.21 -10.14 42.45
C PRO A 878 -8.23 -9.03 42.15
N GLY A 879 -8.84 -9.11 40.98
CA GLY A 879 -9.79 -8.12 40.46
C GLY A 879 -9.19 -6.94 39.71
N LYS A 880 -7.86 -6.90 39.54
CA LYS A 880 -7.16 -5.87 38.75
C LYS A 880 -6.41 -6.46 37.57
N GLY A 881 -5.96 -5.59 36.68
CA GLY A 881 -5.15 -5.95 35.52
C GLY A 881 -5.94 -6.58 34.37
N PHE A 882 -7.29 -6.53 34.39
CA PHE A 882 -8.10 -7.00 33.31
C PHE A 882 -9.39 -6.20 33.09
N TYR A 883 -9.93 -6.28 31.88
CA TYR A 883 -11.19 -5.63 31.48
C TYR A 883 -12.08 -6.60 30.73
N ILE A 884 -13.37 -6.62 31.03
CA ILE A 884 -14.38 -7.43 30.35
C ILE A 884 -15.02 -6.62 29.22
N ILE A 885 -14.85 -7.05 28.00
CA ILE A 885 -15.31 -6.39 26.79
C ILE A 885 -16.56 -7.09 26.27
N LYS A 886 -17.70 -6.41 26.37
CA LYS A 886 -19.02 -6.98 26.06
C LYS A 886 -19.32 -7.09 24.54
N LYS A 887 -18.70 -6.24 23.71
CA LYS A 887 -18.87 -6.23 22.24
C LYS A 887 -17.50 -6.17 21.58
N PRO A 888 -16.78 -7.30 21.47
CA PRO A 888 -15.39 -7.28 21.01
C PRO A 888 -15.21 -6.98 19.53
N GLN A 889 -16.21 -7.21 18.68
CA GLN A 889 -16.05 -7.20 17.22
C GLN A 889 -15.56 -5.85 16.65
N GLU A 890 -16.08 -4.73 17.15
CA GLU A 890 -15.79 -3.41 16.58
C GLU A 890 -14.36 -2.94 16.88
N TRP A 891 -13.88 -3.13 18.10
CA TRP A 891 -12.58 -2.64 18.50
C TRP A 891 -11.45 -3.68 18.35
N VAL A 892 -11.73 -4.98 18.44
CA VAL A 892 -10.71 -6.04 18.21
C VAL A 892 -10.16 -5.93 16.80
N THR A 893 -10.99 -5.59 15.82
CA THR A 893 -10.52 -5.35 14.44
C THR A 893 -9.56 -4.16 14.36
N GLN A 894 -9.82 -3.08 15.11
CA GLN A 894 -8.96 -1.91 15.11
C GLN A 894 -7.61 -2.14 15.79
N ILE A 895 -7.58 -2.94 16.87
CA ILE A 895 -6.32 -3.23 17.58
C ILE A 895 -5.58 -4.46 17.07
N ALA A 896 -6.16 -5.23 16.13
CA ALA A 896 -5.61 -6.51 15.67
C ALA A 896 -4.15 -6.43 15.19
N PRO A 897 -3.70 -5.44 14.41
CA PRO A 897 -2.30 -5.35 14.01
C PRO A 897 -1.37 -5.24 15.21
N TYR A 898 -1.71 -4.38 16.17
CA TYR A 898 -0.91 -4.21 17.38
C TYR A 898 -0.99 -5.43 18.31
N ALA A 899 -2.16 -6.06 18.44
CA ALA A 899 -2.35 -7.28 19.22
C ALA A 899 -1.47 -8.42 18.69
N ASN A 900 -1.36 -8.55 17.37
CA ASN A 900 -0.49 -9.54 16.75
C ASN A 900 1.00 -9.27 17.04
N PHE A 901 1.42 -8.01 16.96
CA PHE A 901 2.77 -7.60 17.34
C PHE A 901 3.07 -7.94 18.82
N VAL A 902 2.19 -7.54 19.75
CA VAL A 902 2.35 -7.81 21.19
C VAL A 902 2.41 -9.32 21.47
N LEU A 903 1.56 -10.11 20.82
CA LEU A 903 1.56 -11.56 20.97
C LEU A 903 2.90 -12.18 20.54
N ASN A 904 3.48 -11.74 19.42
CA ASN A 904 4.78 -12.22 18.97
C ASN A 904 5.89 -11.85 19.97
N VAL A 905 5.84 -10.66 20.54
CA VAL A 905 6.75 -10.25 21.62
C VAL A 905 6.62 -11.18 22.83
N LEU A 906 5.41 -11.39 23.30
CA LEU A 906 5.14 -12.23 24.48
C LEU A 906 5.49 -13.70 24.25
N LYS A 907 5.24 -14.26 23.09
CA LYS A 907 5.65 -15.62 22.71
C LYS A 907 7.16 -15.82 22.76
N THR A 908 7.91 -14.78 22.44
CA THR A 908 9.39 -14.84 22.48
C THR A 908 9.90 -14.64 23.89
N VAL A 909 9.37 -13.67 24.62
CA VAL A 909 9.91 -13.22 25.91
C VAL A 909 9.40 -14.07 27.08
N ALA A 910 8.11 -14.42 27.13
CA ALA A 910 7.52 -15.13 28.25
C ALA A 910 8.14 -16.52 28.52
N PRO A 911 8.41 -17.37 27.50
CA PRO A 911 9.11 -18.63 27.73
C PRO A 911 10.54 -18.47 28.23
N MET A 912 11.24 -17.41 27.75
CA MET A 912 12.61 -17.09 28.21
C MET A 912 12.63 -16.56 29.63
N ALA A 913 11.59 -15.84 30.03
CA ALA A 913 11.42 -15.30 31.37
C ALA A 913 10.90 -16.34 32.38
N ALA A 914 10.42 -17.50 31.97
CA ALA A 914 9.85 -18.51 32.85
C ALA A 914 10.73 -18.91 34.05
N PRO A 915 12.06 -19.12 33.92
CA PRO A 915 12.92 -19.37 35.08
C PRO A 915 12.95 -18.20 36.07
N ALA A 916 13.01 -16.95 35.59
CA ALA A 916 13.00 -15.75 36.43
C ALA A 916 11.65 -15.57 37.12
N ILE A 917 10.54 -15.81 36.39
CA ILE A 917 9.17 -15.80 36.95
C ILE A 917 9.05 -16.85 38.08
N ASN A 918 9.47 -18.09 37.83
CA ASN A 918 9.42 -19.13 38.84
C ASN A 918 10.33 -18.89 40.05
N THR A 919 11.47 -18.21 39.83
CA THR A 919 12.38 -17.81 40.92
C THR A 919 11.79 -16.68 41.74
N PHE A 920 11.19 -15.70 41.11
CA PHE A 920 10.68 -14.49 41.77
C PHE A 920 9.33 -14.74 42.49
N PHE A 921 8.45 -15.52 41.89
CA PHE A 921 7.10 -15.77 42.40
C PHE A 921 6.93 -17.16 43.06
N GLY A 922 7.89 -18.07 42.90
CA GLY A 922 7.85 -19.43 43.40
C GLY A 922 7.86 -20.50 42.34
N PRO A 923 8.24 -21.75 42.67
CA PRO A 923 8.35 -22.84 41.70
C PRO A 923 6.97 -23.16 41.06
N ASN A 924 6.98 -23.52 39.79
CA ASN A 924 5.80 -23.86 38.98
C ASN A 924 4.80 -22.71 38.74
N THR A 925 5.19 -21.47 38.95
CA THR A 925 4.30 -20.30 38.78
C THR A 925 3.84 -20.17 37.32
N THR A 926 4.72 -20.39 36.37
CA THR A 926 4.40 -20.31 34.93
C THR A 926 3.39 -21.38 34.51
N GLU A 927 3.43 -22.57 35.10
CA GLU A 927 2.43 -23.62 34.88
C GLU A 927 1.10 -23.27 35.53
N ASN A 928 1.13 -22.74 36.76
CA ASN A 928 -0.06 -22.31 37.48
C ASN A 928 -0.78 -21.17 36.78
N TRP A 929 -0.04 -20.22 36.17
CA TRP A 929 -0.59 -19.09 35.40
C TRP A 929 -1.04 -19.49 34.00
N LYS A 930 -0.79 -20.73 33.58
CA LYS A 930 -1.15 -21.22 32.24
C LYS A 930 -0.75 -20.23 31.12
N ILE A 931 0.45 -19.66 31.22
CA ILE A 931 0.95 -18.64 30.29
C ILE A 931 0.93 -19.17 28.87
N ALA A 932 1.40 -20.40 28.66
CA ALA A 932 1.38 -21.03 27.33
C ALA A 932 -0.04 -21.11 26.77
N ASP A 933 -1.00 -21.57 27.56
CA ASP A 933 -2.41 -21.69 27.17
C ASP A 933 -3.01 -20.32 26.81
N GLN A 934 -2.63 -19.26 27.52
CA GLN A 934 -3.09 -17.88 27.23
C GLN A 934 -2.52 -17.37 25.92
N LEU A 935 -1.25 -17.62 25.64
CA LEU A 935 -0.59 -17.21 24.39
C LEU A 935 -1.16 -17.98 23.19
N ASP A 936 -1.36 -19.29 23.31
CA ASP A 936 -1.96 -20.13 22.26
C ASP A 936 -3.42 -19.73 21.99
N LEU A 937 -4.17 -19.39 23.02
CA LEU A 937 -5.54 -18.91 22.87
C LEU A 937 -5.58 -17.54 22.19
N ALA A 938 -4.69 -16.62 22.57
CA ALA A 938 -4.60 -15.30 21.96
C ALA A 938 -4.24 -15.42 20.46
N ASP A 939 -3.34 -16.33 20.11
CA ASP A 939 -2.99 -16.65 18.73
C ASP A 939 -4.19 -17.17 17.93
N ALA A 940 -4.89 -18.13 18.47
CA ALA A 940 -6.10 -18.69 17.86
C ALA A 940 -7.24 -17.65 17.70
N ILE A 941 -7.25 -16.62 18.54
CA ILE A 941 -8.18 -15.50 18.44
C ILE A 941 -7.75 -14.58 17.28
N ILE A 942 -6.47 -14.22 17.22
CA ILE A 942 -5.92 -13.33 16.20
C ILE A 942 -6.03 -13.95 14.82
N ASP A 943 -5.76 -15.24 14.67
CA ASP A 943 -5.90 -15.98 13.41
C ASP A 943 -7.33 -15.98 12.82
N LYS A 944 -8.33 -15.71 13.65
CA LYS A 944 -9.73 -15.63 13.24
C LYS A 944 -10.21 -14.21 13.01
N LEU A 945 -9.38 -13.22 13.26
CA LEU A 945 -9.69 -11.84 12.90
C LEU A 945 -9.72 -11.71 11.37
N PRO A 946 -10.63 -10.87 10.82
CA PRO A 946 -10.57 -10.54 9.41
C PRO A 946 -9.15 -10.05 9.09
N LYS A 947 -8.50 -10.67 8.11
CA LYS A 947 -7.20 -10.19 7.63
C LYS A 947 -7.42 -8.78 7.11
N ILE A 948 -7.04 -7.79 7.90
CA ILE A 948 -6.96 -6.41 7.46
C ILE A 948 -5.92 -6.43 6.32
N LYS A 949 -6.15 -5.68 5.25
CA LYS A 949 -5.14 -5.37 4.25
C LYS A 949 -4.02 -4.58 4.93
N THR A 950 -3.24 -5.25 5.73
CA THR A 950 -1.93 -4.75 6.16
C THR A 950 -1.02 -4.92 4.96
N SER A 951 -0.29 -3.85 4.58
CA SER A 951 0.96 -4.04 3.84
C SER A 951 1.63 -5.28 4.42
N ASP A 952 2.02 -6.26 3.61
CA ASP A 952 2.39 -7.65 3.95
C ASP A 952 3.51 -7.83 4.99
N ARG A 953 3.73 -6.87 5.88
CA ARG A 953 4.82 -6.87 6.86
C ARG A 953 4.30 -6.49 8.24
N ILE A 954 4.05 -7.49 9.06
CA ILE A 954 3.92 -7.33 10.50
C ILE A 954 5.31 -7.08 11.06
N SER A 955 5.49 -6.05 11.91
CA SER A 955 6.75 -5.80 12.59
C SER A 955 7.14 -7.01 13.45
N SER A 956 8.40 -7.42 13.31
CA SER A 956 8.96 -8.45 14.19
C SER A 956 9.29 -7.89 15.57
N PRO A 957 9.31 -8.71 16.63
CA PRO A 957 9.75 -8.27 17.94
C PRO A 957 11.13 -7.58 17.89
N GLY A 958 11.28 -6.42 18.52
CA GLY A 958 12.48 -5.58 18.45
C GLY A 958 12.52 -4.60 17.27
N GLN A 959 11.51 -4.60 16.39
CA GLN A 959 11.35 -3.65 15.30
C GLN A 959 10.32 -2.55 15.66
N PHE A 960 10.31 -1.49 14.85
CA PHE A 960 9.35 -0.40 15.01
C PHE A 960 7.94 -0.83 14.63
N LEU A 961 6.97 -0.19 15.24
CA LEU A 961 5.56 -0.34 14.87
C LEU A 961 5.33 0.21 13.46
N THR A 962 4.65 -0.57 12.64
CA THR A 962 4.06 -0.08 11.40
C THR A 962 2.97 0.94 11.72
N GLU A 963 2.50 1.70 10.73
CA GLU A 963 1.41 2.67 10.95
C GLU A 963 0.12 2.00 11.42
N ASP A 964 -0.19 0.82 10.87
CA ASP A 964 -1.37 0.05 11.29
C ASP A 964 -1.22 -0.45 12.74
N GLU A 965 -0.04 -0.91 13.13
CA GLU A 965 0.25 -1.32 14.51
C GLU A 965 0.19 -0.13 15.47
N ARG A 966 0.71 1.03 15.07
CA ARG A 966 0.62 2.27 15.87
C ARG A 966 -0.82 2.75 16.00
N SER A 967 -1.59 2.71 14.92
CA SER A 967 -3.02 3.03 14.94
C SER A 967 -3.79 2.08 15.87
N GLY A 968 -3.49 0.78 15.80
CA GLY A 968 -4.04 -0.23 16.71
C GLY A 968 -3.66 0.00 18.18
N MET A 969 -2.44 0.43 18.45
CA MET A 969 -1.99 0.79 19.81
C MET A 969 -2.75 2.01 20.36
N LEU A 970 -2.91 3.05 19.57
CA LEU A 970 -3.69 4.23 19.95
C LEU A 970 -5.17 3.88 20.19
N ALA A 971 -5.74 2.97 19.39
CA ALA A 971 -7.10 2.47 19.62
C ALA A 971 -7.22 1.70 20.95
N LEU A 972 -6.20 0.90 21.32
CA LEU A 972 -6.13 0.25 22.63
C LEU A 972 -6.10 1.27 23.77
N HIS A 973 -5.26 2.30 23.69
CA HIS A 973 -5.15 3.33 24.72
C HIS A 973 -6.48 4.07 24.92
N ARG A 974 -7.13 4.48 23.84
CA ARG A 974 -8.46 5.09 23.90
C ARG A 974 -9.52 4.19 24.51
N LEU A 975 -9.41 2.88 24.26
CA LEU A 975 -10.30 1.91 24.87
C LEU A 975 -10.07 1.80 26.38
N LEU A 976 -8.82 1.71 26.84
CA LEU A 976 -8.46 1.66 28.26
C LEU A 976 -8.91 2.94 28.99
N ASP A 977 -8.67 4.11 28.42
CA ASP A 977 -9.13 5.38 28.96
C ASP A 977 -10.66 5.46 29.06
N LYS A 978 -11.38 4.88 28.10
CA LYS A 978 -12.84 4.81 28.13
C LYS A 978 -13.39 3.83 29.18
N LEU A 979 -12.70 2.69 29.37
CA LEU A 979 -13.12 1.65 30.32
C LEU A 979 -12.72 1.98 31.74
N ASP A 980 -11.59 2.65 31.94
CA ASP A 980 -11.05 2.97 33.28
C ASP A 980 -10.39 4.36 33.29
N PRO A 981 -11.18 5.46 33.18
CA PRO A 981 -10.65 6.83 33.08
C PRO A 981 -9.76 7.25 34.27
N ASN A 982 -9.95 6.63 35.44
CA ASN A 982 -9.19 6.92 36.63
C ASN A 982 -8.09 5.88 36.91
N GLN A 983 -7.89 4.93 36.03
CA GLN A 983 -6.89 3.84 36.14
C GLN A 983 -7.06 3.03 37.46
N ALA A 984 -8.27 2.89 37.95
CA ALA A 984 -8.57 2.27 39.25
C ALA A 984 -8.43 0.74 39.24
N THR A 985 -8.64 0.12 38.05
CA THR A 985 -8.61 -1.34 37.87
C THR A 985 -7.37 -1.82 37.13
N ILE A 986 -6.47 -0.90 36.74
CA ILE A 986 -5.31 -1.23 35.92
C ILE A 986 -4.31 -2.18 36.63
N GLY A 987 -4.16 -2.11 37.94
CA GLY A 987 -3.26 -2.96 38.72
C GLY A 987 -1.78 -2.81 38.38
N LEU A 988 -1.42 -1.75 37.67
CA LEU A 988 -0.07 -1.44 37.26
C LEU A 988 0.34 -0.04 37.72
N HIS A 989 1.60 0.12 38.07
CA HIS A 989 2.17 1.38 38.55
C HIS A 989 3.19 1.87 37.52
N ARG A 990 3.07 3.12 37.11
CA ARG A 990 3.98 3.72 36.13
C ARG A 990 5.28 4.13 36.82
N VAL A 991 6.41 3.76 36.24
CA VAL A 991 7.74 4.17 36.64
C VAL A 991 8.50 4.81 35.49
N ALA A 992 9.31 5.84 35.78
CA ALA A 992 10.27 6.37 34.83
C ALA A 992 11.59 5.58 34.95
N THR A 993 12.18 5.19 33.85
CA THR A 993 13.48 4.53 33.81
C THR A 993 14.58 5.58 33.77
N TYR A 994 15.81 5.19 34.08
CA TYR A 994 16.98 6.07 33.98
C TYR A 994 17.26 6.55 32.53
N THR A 995 16.72 5.87 31.53
CA THR A 995 16.80 6.25 30.10
C THR A 995 15.73 7.26 29.67
N GLY A 996 14.84 7.66 30.60
CA GLY A 996 13.73 8.57 30.31
C GLY A 996 12.47 7.90 29.82
N ASP A 997 12.48 6.58 29.65
CA ASP A 997 11.29 5.80 29.27
C ASP A 997 10.34 5.60 30.45
N TYR A 998 9.13 5.13 30.16
CA TYR A 998 8.17 4.72 31.17
C TYR A 998 7.88 3.22 31.05
N ARG A 999 7.58 2.60 32.19
CA ARG A 999 7.10 1.22 32.28
C ARG A 999 5.93 1.12 33.24
N TRP A 1000 5.14 0.11 33.02
CA TRP A 1000 4.02 -0.21 33.86
C TRP A 1000 4.29 -1.54 34.58
N LEU A 1001 4.49 -1.46 35.90
CA LEU A 1001 4.91 -2.57 36.74
C LEU A 1001 3.79 -2.97 37.72
N CYS A 1002 3.61 -4.27 37.95
CA CYS A 1002 2.75 -4.73 39.06
C CYS A 1002 3.29 -4.23 40.42
N LYS A 1003 2.47 -4.24 41.44
CA LYS A 1003 2.81 -3.68 42.78
C LYS A 1003 4.13 -4.23 43.29
N ARG A 1004 4.35 -5.54 43.17
CA ARG A 1004 5.55 -6.21 43.67
C ARG A 1004 6.82 -5.78 42.94
N HIS A 1005 6.76 -5.71 41.60
CA HIS A 1005 7.87 -5.19 40.81
C HIS A 1005 8.08 -3.69 41.01
N TYR A 1006 7.00 -2.93 41.22
CA TYR A 1006 7.07 -1.52 41.56
C TYR A 1006 7.81 -1.27 42.88
N ASP A 1007 7.47 -2.04 43.92
CA ASP A 1007 8.10 -1.92 45.26
C ASP A 1007 9.56 -2.39 45.24
N ALA A 1008 9.90 -3.33 44.38
CA ALA A 1008 11.27 -3.80 44.19
C ALA A 1008 12.10 -2.94 43.21
N TYR A 1009 11.46 -2.03 42.47
CA TYR A 1009 12.10 -1.21 41.46
C TYR A 1009 12.99 -0.15 42.11
N GLN A 1010 14.31 -0.29 41.93
CA GLN A 1010 15.24 0.78 42.25
C GLN A 1010 15.74 1.37 40.93
N PRO A 1011 15.42 2.63 40.62
CA PRO A 1011 16.05 3.28 39.49
C PRO A 1011 17.55 3.35 39.74
N ASN A 1012 18.32 2.64 38.93
CA ASN A 1012 19.79 2.80 38.91
C ASN A 1012 20.08 4.19 38.33
N ILE A 1013 19.94 5.20 39.18
CA ILE A 1013 20.43 6.55 38.88
C ILE A 1013 21.93 6.50 39.17
N PRO A 1014 22.82 6.74 38.18
CA PRO A 1014 24.23 6.93 38.46
C PRO A 1014 24.40 7.97 39.57
N ASP A 1015 25.27 7.73 40.53
CA ASP A 1015 25.48 8.62 41.69
C ASP A 1015 25.88 10.07 41.31
N GLU A 1016 26.24 10.29 40.03
CA GLU A 1016 26.56 11.60 39.45
C GLU A 1016 25.34 12.47 39.13
N ILE A 1017 24.12 11.94 39.20
CA ILE A 1017 22.87 12.66 38.87
C ILE A 1017 21.86 12.59 40.04
N LYS A 1018 22.34 12.62 41.28
CA LYS A 1018 21.47 12.90 42.44
C LYS A 1018 21.32 14.41 42.58
N PRO A 1019 20.08 14.96 42.63
CA PRO A 1019 19.89 16.39 42.84
C PRO A 1019 20.51 16.89 44.18
#